data_f9fdcd6a2ace17ba7e67b2de96d2c468
#
_entry.id   f9fdcd6a2ace17ba7e67b2de96d2c468
#
_cell.length_a   1.000
_cell.length_b   1.000
_cell.length_c   1.000
_cell.angle_alpha   90.00
_cell.angle_beta   90.00
_cell.angle_gamma   90.00
#
_symmetry.space_group_name_H-M   'P 1'
#
loop_
_entity.id
_entity.type
_entity.pdbx_description
1 polymer ?
#
loop_
_entity_poly.entity_id
_entity_poly.type
_entity_poly.pdbx_seq_one_letter_code
_entity_poly.pdbx_strand_id
1 'polypeptide(L)'
;MATTHNLGFPRIGGQRELKFALEDYWAGRQTEQELTITATDLRRRHWQQQAGLDFVPVGDFSLYDQVLDMSVTLGNLPARVADKQGSELDAYFRAARGRGANDSPCCATAAGEMTKWFDTNYHYIVPEFTADTRFELNPERLLSQLAEAQAQGVKAKPVIIGPVTYLWLGKTSDGSNRLDLLERLLPAYSQLLEALADAGADWVQIDEPALVTDLDANWRYAFNLAYHQLKANRPKLLLATYFGELRDNLQLACELPVAGLHIDAVSAPAEVSRVADWLPSHKILSLGVINGRNIWKSDLNNILDWLEPLNEKLGERLWLAPSCSLLHVPVDLAREQELDTEIRSWLAFAVQKLDELQTLAKALNEGRTTVRSELADNRIAIESRRNSSRVTNPEVQKAVAAVTPELGNRQSPYPQRIAKQRQILGLPAFPTTTIGSFPQTAEIRQARLLFRKGELSDTQYTEQMQAEIARCIEAQEKLGLDVLVHGEPERNDMVEYFGEQLDGYAFTRFGWVQSYGSRCVKPPILFGDIRRPTAMTVDWIRYAQSLTDKPVKGMLTGPVTILNWSFVRDDQPRKDSCLQLALAIREEVQDLEKAGVNIIQIDEAALREGLPLRQSDWANYLDWAINSFRIAANGVEDGTQIHTHMCYSEFNDIIEAIARMDADVITIETSRSDMELLDAFRNFEYPNDIGPGVYDIHSPNIPDKDHIINLMTLAAERIPAERLWINPDCGLKTRKWEEVTPALETMVAAAQALRA
;
A
#
# COMPACT_ATOMS: atom_id res chain seq x y z
N MET A 1 3.79 -22.90 -30.07
CA MET A 1 2.98 -21.65 -29.97
C MET A 1 3.05 -21.14 -28.56
N ALA A 2 3.29 -19.84 -28.38
CA ALA A 2 3.25 -19.20 -27.06
C ALA A 2 1.83 -19.24 -26.48
N THR A 3 1.71 -19.63 -25.22
CA THR A 3 0.44 -19.77 -24.48
C THR A 3 0.23 -18.55 -23.59
N THR A 4 -0.98 -18.05 -23.50
CA THR A 4 -1.34 -16.89 -22.66
C THR A 4 -2.05 -17.28 -21.38
N HIS A 5 -1.74 -16.60 -20.27
CA HIS A 5 -2.49 -16.74 -19.05
C HIS A 5 -2.43 -15.48 -18.20
N ASN A 6 -3.28 -15.39 -17.18
CA ASN A 6 -3.25 -14.34 -16.18
C ASN A 6 -2.95 -14.94 -14.80
N LEU A 7 -2.34 -14.14 -13.91
CA LEU A 7 -2.01 -14.54 -12.54
C LEU A 7 -3.12 -14.20 -11.54
N GLY A 8 -3.96 -13.24 -11.84
CA GLY A 8 -5.09 -12.79 -11.04
C GLY A 8 -5.69 -11.50 -11.62
N PHE A 9 -6.93 -11.20 -11.26
CA PHE A 9 -7.70 -10.08 -11.82
C PHE A 9 -8.26 -9.17 -10.71
N PRO A 10 -8.51 -7.86 -10.96
CA PRO A 10 -9.12 -6.97 -9.98
C PRO A 10 -10.50 -7.47 -9.54
N ARG A 11 -10.75 -7.50 -8.22
CA ARG A 11 -11.97 -8.07 -7.62
C ARG A 11 -13.09 -7.07 -7.42
N ILE A 12 -12.71 -5.81 -7.18
CA ILE A 12 -13.62 -4.81 -6.64
C ILE A 12 -14.77 -4.41 -7.58
N GLY A 13 -14.61 -4.72 -8.87
CA GLY A 13 -15.53 -4.29 -9.93
C GLY A 13 -15.24 -2.87 -10.41
N GLY A 14 -15.62 -2.56 -11.67
CA GLY A 14 -15.34 -1.28 -12.32
C GLY A 14 -16.02 -0.07 -11.67
N GLN A 15 -17.03 -0.29 -10.83
CA GLN A 15 -17.72 0.74 -10.05
C GLN A 15 -17.65 0.47 -8.55
N ARG A 16 -16.73 -0.36 -8.10
CA ARG A 16 -16.57 -0.79 -6.71
C ARG A 16 -17.79 -1.56 -6.18
N GLU A 17 -18.42 -2.36 -7.02
CA GLU A 17 -19.62 -3.11 -6.69
C GLU A 17 -19.40 -4.02 -5.47
N LEU A 18 -18.25 -4.70 -5.39
CA LEU A 18 -17.92 -5.54 -4.24
C LEU A 18 -17.79 -4.70 -2.95
N LYS A 19 -17.21 -3.50 -3.02
CA LYS A 19 -17.09 -2.60 -1.87
C LYS A 19 -18.46 -2.31 -1.25
N PHE A 20 -19.40 -1.87 -2.07
CA PHE A 20 -20.72 -1.48 -1.58
C PHE A 20 -21.51 -2.69 -1.07
N ALA A 21 -21.43 -3.83 -1.77
CA ALA A 21 -22.08 -5.07 -1.32
C ALA A 21 -21.54 -5.53 0.05
N LEU A 22 -20.22 -5.47 0.27
CA LEU A 22 -19.60 -5.80 1.57
C LEU A 22 -20.08 -4.84 2.67
N GLU A 23 -20.05 -3.53 2.42
CA GLU A 23 -20.46 -2.52 3.41
C GLU A 23 -21.94 -2.60 3.73
N ASP A 24 -22.78 -2.90 2.75
CA ASP A 24 -24.22 -3.13 2.96
C ASP A 24 -24.50 -4.41 3.74
N TYR A 25 -23.78 -5.50 3.46
CA TYR A 25 -23.84 -6.73 4.22
C TYR A 25 -23.41 -6.51 5.69
N TRP A 26 -22.28 -5.85 5.93
CA TRP A 26 -21.82 -5.57 7.29
C TRP A 26 -22.71 -4.61 8.07
N ALA A 27 -23.49 -3.80 7.39
CA ALA A 27 -24.48 -2.90 7.98
C ALA A 27 -25.85 -3.55 8.13
N GLY A 28 -26.02 -4.83 7.77
CA GLY A 28 -27.28 -5.55 7.82
C GLY A 28 -28.32 -5.09 6.78
N ARG A 29 -27.90 -4.37 5.73
CA ARG A 29 -28.77 -3.92 4.64
C ARG A 29 -28.89 -4.94 3.50
N GLN A 30 -27.96 -5.88 3.43
CA GLN A 30 -27.97 -7.02 2.51
C GLN A 30 -27.81 -8.33 3.26
N THR A 31 -28.39 -9.38 2.72
CA THR A 31 -28.23 -10.76 3.19
C THR A 31 -26.95 -11.38 2.63
N GLU A 32 -26.51 -12.49 3.24
CA GLU A 32 -25.39 -13.30 2.73
C GLU A 32 -25.65 -13.79 1.30
N GLN A 33 -26.91 -14.14 0.98
CA GLN A 33 -27.29 -14.58 -0.36
C GLN A 33 -27.13 -13.47 -1.40
N GLU A 34 -27.53 -12.23 -1.10
CA GLU A 34 -27.38 -11.08 -1.99
C GLU A 34 -25.91 -10.73 -2.22
N LEU A 35 -25.07 -10.80 -1.17
CA LEU A 35 -23.61 -10.64 -1.31
C LEU A 35 -23.03 -11.72 -2.22
N THR A 36 -23.45 -12.98 -2.04
CA THR A 36 -23.00 -14.12 -2.86
C THR A 36 -23.38 -13.93 -4.34
N ILE A 37 -24.59 -13.47 -4.63
CA ILE A 37 -25.05 -13.16 -5.98
C ILE A 37 -24.16 -12.08 -6.61
N THR A 38 -23.89 -11.00 -5.88
CA THR A 38 -23.00 -9.92 -6.38
C THR A 38 -21.59 -10.44 -6.66
N ALA A 39 -21.03 -11.27 -5.78
CA ALA A 39 -19.72 -11.88 -5.96
C ALA A 39 -19.68 -12.81 -7.19
N THR A 40 -20.72 -13.63 -7.40
CA THR A 40 -20.87 -14.52 -8.56
C THR A 40 -20.96 -13.73 -9.85
N ASP A 41 -21.76 -12.66 -9.89
CA ASP A 41 -21.89 -11.80 -11.06
C ASP A 41 -20.57 -11.08 -11.40
N LEU A 42 -19.80 -10.67 -10.39
CA LEU A 42 -18.47 -10.09 -10.59
C LEU A 42 -17.51 -11.12 -11.18
N ARG A 43 -17.41 -12.32 -10.61
CA ARG A 43 -16.54 -13.39 -11.16
C ARG A 43 -16.89 -13.72 -12.60
N ARG A 44 -18.18 -13.87 -12.91
CA ARG A 44 -18.64 -14.14 -14.29
C ARG A 44 -18.16 -13.06 -15.26
N ARG A 45 -18.35 -11.77 -14.93
CA ARG A 45 -17.88 -10.65 -15.77
C ARG A 45 -16.36 -10.65 -15.92
N HIS A 46 -15.63 -10.89 -14.84
CA HIS A 46 -14.17 -10.91 -14.87
C HIS A 46 -13.64 -12.05 -15.74
N TRP A 47 -14.24 -13.24 -15.71
CA TRP A 47 -13.85 -14.33 -16.62
C TRP A 47 -14.19 -14.02 -18.07
N GLN A 48 -15.32 -13.38 -18.35
CA GLN A 48 -15.67 -12.94 -19.70
C GLN A 48 -14.67 -11.92 -20.25
N GLN A 49 -14.20 -11.00 -19.43
CA GLN A 49 -13.15 -10.03 -19.81
C GLN A 49 -11.79 -10.69 -20.12
N GLN A 50 -11.60 -11.92 -19.70
CA GLN A 50 -10.38 -12.72 -19.88
C GLN A 50 -10.57 -13.84 -20.93
N ALA A 51 -11.69 -13.90 -21.60
CA ALA A 51 -12.07 -15.03 -22.49
C ALA A 51 -11.10 -15.29 -23.67
N GLY A 52 -10.25 -14.33 -24.02
CA GLY A 52 -9.23 -14.48 -25.06
C GLY A 52 -7.94 -15.17 -24.60
N LEU A 53 -7.80 -15.51 -23.34
CA LEU A 53 -6.61 -16.18 -22.80
C LEU A 53 -6.73 -17.70 -22.87
N ASP A 54 -5.58 -18.39 -23.01
CA ASP A 54 -5.54 -19.85 -22.97
C ASP A 54 -5.86 -20.42 -21.58
N PHE A 55 -5.45 -19.71 -20.49
CA PHE A 55 -5.81 -20.05 -19.13
C PHE A 55 -6.21 -18.82 -18.32
N VAL A 56 -7.29 -18.96 -17.56
CA VAL A 56 -7.86 -17.90 -16.74
C VAL A 56 -7.74 -18.26 -15.25
N PRO A 57 -7.33 -17.34 -14.36
CA PRO A 57 -7.23 -17.60 -12.94
C PRO A 57 -8.61 -17.81 -12.31
N VAL A 58 -8.67 -18.74 -11.36
CA VAL A 58 -9.84 -19.04 -10.54
C VAL A 58 -9.39 -19.21 -9.10
N GLY A 59 -10.18 -18.71 -8.13
CA GLY A 59 -9.79 -18.68 -6.72
C GLY A 59 -9.01 -17.44 -6.30
N ASP A 60 -8.64 -16.59 -7.26
CA ASP A 60 -8.04 -15.28 -7.02
C ASP A 60 -9.07 -14.24 -6.53
N PHE A 61 -10.36 -14.50 -6.66
CA PHE A 61 -11.43 -13.65 -6.16
C PHE A 61 -11.67 -13.90 -4.67
N SER A 62 -11.46 -12.87 -3.83
CA SER A 62 -11.67 -12.89 -2.39
C SER A 62 -12.69 -11.85 -1.97
N LEU A 63 -13.46 -12.13 -0.92
CA LEU A 63 -14.33 -11.13 -0.29
C LEU A 63 -13.52 -10.14 0.57
N TYR A 64 -12.38 -10.56 1.11
CA TYR A 64 -11.51 -9.69 1.90
C TYR A 64 -10.05 -9.72 1.41
N ASP A 65 -9.32 -10.82 1.57
CA ASP A 65 -7.98 -11.02 1.02
C ASP A 65 -7.66 -12.52 0.76
N GLN A 66 -6.72 -12.78 -0.15
CA GLN A 66 -6.36 -14.14 -0.56
C GLN A 66 -5.64 -14.96 0.52
N VAL A 67 -4.95 -14.31 1.45
CA VAL A 67 -4.25 -15.01 2.55
C VAL A 67 -5.24 -15.50 3.58
N LEU A 68 -6.23 -14.67 3.92
CA LEU A 68 -7.35 -15.10 4.77
C LEU A 68 -8.16 -16.22 4.11
N ASP A 69 -8.42 -16.14 2.80
CA ASP A 69 -9.05 -17.21 2.05
C ASP A 69 -8.27 -18.53 2.16
N MET A 70 -6.93 -18.45 2.07
CA MET A 70 -6.08 -19.62 2.25
C MET A 70 -6.12 -20.14 3.68
N SER A 71 -6.16 -19.26 4.68
CA SER A 71 -6.31 -19.64 6.09
C SER A 71 -7.63 -20.41 6.32
N VAL A 72 -8.74 -19.95 5.74
CA VAL A 72 -10.02 -20.68 5.80
C VAL A 72 -9.92 -22.03 5.08
N THR A 73 -9.32 -22.06 3.90
CA THR A 73 -9.14 -23.30 3.12
C THR A 73 -8.30 -24.33 3.89
N LEU A 74 -7.34 -23.89 4.69
CA LEU A 74 -6.48 -24.74 5.51
C LEU A 74 -7.05 -25.02 6.92
N GLY A 75 -8.25 -24.50 7.25
CA GLY A 75 -8.83 -24.62 8.58
C GLY A 75 -8.06 -23.88 9.68
N ASN A 76 -7.26 -22.89 9.32
CA ASN A 76 -6.41 -22.13 10.23
C ASN A 76 -7.06 -20.77 10.58
N LEU A 77 -8.16 -20.80 11.31
CA LEU A 77 -8.72 -19.61 11.96
C LEU A 77 -8.41 -19.63 13.46
N PRO A 78 -8.07 -18.48 14.09
CA PRO A 78 -7.80 -18.42 15.52
C PRO A 78 -9.01 -18.88 16.35
N ALA A 79 -8.78 -19.59 17.47
CA ALA A 79 -9.83 -20.12 18.36
C ALA A 79 -10.83 -19.04 18.81
N ARG A 80 -10.32 -17.80 19.09
CA ARG A 80 -11.19 -16.66 19.45
C ARG A 80 -12.26 -16.33 18.40
N VAL A 81 -12.07 -16.78 17.18
CA VAL A 81 -12.99 -16.57 16.04
C VAL A 81 -13.81 -17.81 15.76
N ALA A 82 -13.15 -19.00 15.71
CA ALA A 82 -13.74 -20.27 15.32
C ALA A 82 -14.77 -20.80 16.35
N ASP A 83 -14.53 -20.55 17.64
CA ASP A 83 -15.38 -21.05 18.74
C ASP A 83 -16.70 -20.26 18.90
N LYS A 84 -16.93 -19.22 18.09
CA LYS A 84 -18.15 -18.41 18.18
C LYS A 84 -19.25 -18.92 17.25
N GLN A 85 -20.51 -18.81 17.70
CA GLN A 85 -21.67 -19.12 16.87
C GLN A 85 -21.81 -18.19 15.67
N GLY A 86 -22.34 -18.68 14.57
CA GLY A 86 -22.61 -17.94 13.34
C GLY A 86 -22.27 -18.75 12.08
N SER A 87 -22.40 -18.13 10.91
CA SER A 87 -22.03 -18.74 9.64
C SER A 87 -20.49 -18.76 9.47
N GLU A 88 -20.02 -19.56 8.51
CA GLU A 88 -18.60 -19.55 8.11
C GLU A 88 -18.17 -18.14 7.65
N LEU A 89 -19.04 -17.42 6.97
CA LEU A 89 -18.81 -16.05 6.54
C LEU A 89 -18.72 -15.07 7.73
N ASP A 90 -19.47 -15.31 8.81
CA ASP A 90 -19.30 -14.53 10.05
C ASP A 90 -17.94 -14.77 10.69
N ALA A 91 -17.45 -16.02 10.73
CA ALA A 91 -16.11 -16.36 11.22
C ALA A 91 -15.02 -15.70 10.36
N TYR A 92 -15.19 -15.74 9.03
CA TYR A 92 -14.30 -15.08 8.08
C TYR A 92 -14.17 -13.57 8.34
N PHE A 93 -15.27 -12.86 8.51
CA PHE A 93 -15.24 -11.42 8.77
C PHE A 93 -14.84 -11.08 10.22
N ARG A 94 -15.08 -11.96 11.19
CA ARG A 94 -14.52 -11.78 12.55
C ARG A 94 -13.01 -11.83 12.52
N ALA A 95 -12.40 -12.76 11.78
CA ALA A 95 -10.96 -12.81 11.63
C ALA A 95 -10.41 -11.51 11.04
N ALA A 96 -11.07 -10.97 10.02
CA ALA A 96 -10.61 -9.75 9.34
C ALA A 96 -10.88 -8.46 10.13
N ARG A 97 -12.05 -8.35 10.80
CA ARG A 97 -12.58 -7.08 11.31
C ARG A 97 -12.88 -7.08 12.81
N GLY A 98 -12.71 -8.23 13.47
CA GLY A 98 -13.11 -8.44 14.87
C GLY A 98 -14.62 -8.60 15.07
N ARG A 99 -15.42 -8.54 13.98
CA ARG A 99 -16.88 -8.62 14.04
C ARG A 99 -17.46 -9.17 12.73
N GLY A 100 -18.37 -10.15 12.85
CA GLY A 100 -19.22 -10.61 11.76
C GLY A 100 -20.42 -9.68 11.54
N ALA A 101 -21.19 -9.90 10.47
CA ALA A 101 -22.37 -9.07 10.16
C ALA A 101 -23.49 -9.24 11.20
N ASN A 102 -23.66 -10.46 11.70
CA ASN A 102 -24.74 -10.84 12.64
C ASN A 102 -24.32 -10.76 14.13
N ASP A 103 -23.09 -10.32 14.41
CA ASP A 103 -22.59 -10.24 15.78
C ASP A 103 -23.20 -9.05 16.54
N SER A 104 -23.62 -9.31 17.79
CA SER A 104 -23.97 -8.22 18.70
C SER A 104 -22.72 -7.41 19.11
N PRO A 105 -22.86 -6.12 19.48
CA PRO A 105 -21.73 -5.30 19.90
C PRO A 105 -20.90 -5.87 21.05
N CYS A 106 -21.52 -6.69 21.93
CA CYS A 106 -20.84 -7.34 23.04
C CYS A 106 -20.05 -8.60 22.65
N CYS A 107 -20.14 -9.05 21.40
CA CYS A 107 -19.47 -10.27 20.91
C CYS A 107 -18.22 -9.94 20.05
N ALA A 108 -17.77 -8.70 20.01
CA ALA A 108 -16.56 -8.31 19.30
C ALA A 108 -15.33 -9.08 19.82
N THR A 109 -14.46 -9.45 18.90
CA THR A 109 -13.14 -10.05 19.21
C THR A 109 -12.04 -9.11 18.73
N ALA A 110 -10.78 -9.40 19.08
CA ALA A 110 -9.67 -8.73 18.43
C ALA A 110 -9.62 -9.15 16.94
N ALA A 111 -9.56 -8.17 16.03
CA ALA A 111 -9.29 -8.41 14.62
C ALA A 111 -7.88 -9.01 14.44
N GLY A 112 -7.67 -9.75 13.35
CA GLY A 112 -6.35 -10.20 12.96
C GLY A 112 -5.42 -9.02 12.65
N GLU A 113 -4.14 -9.21 12.85
CA GLU A 113 -3.13 -8.26 12.42
C GLU A 113 -3.17 -8.13 10.90
N MET A 114 -2.97 -6.92 10.38
CA MET A 114 -2.96 -6.65 8.95
C MET A 114 -1.62 -6.03 8.56
N THR A 115 -1.03 -6.56 7.49
CA THR A 115 0.23 -6.03 6.96
C THR A 115 0.23 -6.04 5.43
N LYS A 116 1.26 -5.45 4.82
CA LYS A 116 1.38 -5.34 3.37
C LYS A 116 1.66 -6.67 2.69
N TRP A 117 1.02 -6.85 1.53
CA TRP A 117 1.37 -7.88 0.58
C TRP A 117 2.66 -7.48 -0.14
N PHE A 118 3.79 -7.94 0.39
CA PHE A 118 5.14 -7.60 -0.05
C PHE A 118 5.35 -6.08 -0.09
N ASP A 119 5.90 -5.54 -1.16
CA ASP A 119 6.11 -4.10 -1.35
C ASP A 119 4.96 -3.38 -2.09
N THR A 120 3.75 -3.95 -2.07
CA THR A 120 2.56 -3.37 -2.69
C THR A 120 1.75 -2.52 -1.69
N ASN A 121 0.76 -1.78 -2.19
CA ASN A 121 -0.22 -1.07 -1.35
C ASN A 121 -1.44 -1.95 -0.98
N TYR A 122 -1.42 -3.23 -1.34
CA TYR A 122 -2.42 -4.20 -0.92
C TYR A 122 -2.03 -4.83 0.42
N HIS A 123 -3.01 -5.07 1.30
CA HIS A 123 -2.80 -5.62 2.64
C HIS A 123 -3.55 -6.93 2.81
N TYR A 124 -3.03 -7.79 3.69
CA TYR A 124 -3.63 -9.07 4.04
C TYR A 124 -3.70 -9.27 5.55
N ILE A 125 -4.59 -10.16 5.98
CA ILE A 125 -4.69 -10.60 7.38
C ILE A 125 -3.62 -11.65 7.63
N VAL A 126 -2.75 -11.37 8.60
CA VAL A 126 -1.62 -12.22 8.96
C VAL A 126 -2.10 -13.54 9.54
N PRO A 127 -1.72 -14.71 8.97
CA PRO A 127 -2.01 -16.01 9.57
C PRO A 127 -1.40 -16.14 10.96
N GLU A 128 -2.20 -16.58 11.92
CA GLU A 128 -1.76 -16.77 13.30
C GLU A 128 -1.47 -18.24 13.57
N PHE A 129 -0.31 -18.52 14.17
CA PHE A 129 0.14 -19.87 14.48
C PHE A 129 0.51 -20.01 15.96
N THR A 130 0.50 -21.27 16.42
CA THR A 130 1.11 -21.76 17.65
C THR A 130 1.83 -23.07 17.37
N ALA A 131 2.65 -23.53 18.28
CA ALA A 131 3.28 -24.86 18.18
C ALA A 131 2.26 -26.00 17.98
N ASP A 132 1.02 -25.82 18.45
CA ASP A 132 -0.05 -26.81 18.35
C ASP A 132 -0.97 -26.61 17.14
N THR A 133 -0.73 -25.64 16.28
CA THR A 133 -1.55 -25.40 15.09
C THR A 133 -1.71 -26.67 14.25
N ARG A 134 -2.94 -26.96 13.87
CA ARG A 134 -3.34 -28.06 12.99
C ARG A 134 -4.03 -27.52 11.77
N PHE A 135 -3.90 -28.21 10.66
CA PHE A 135 -4.50 -27.84 9.39
C PHE A 135 -5.54 -28.89 9.00
N GLU A 136 -6.75 -28.42 8.78
CA GLU A 136 -7.88 -29.24 8.35
C GLU A 136 -8.47 -28.65 7.07
N LEU A 137 -8.37 -29.40 5.97
CA LEU A 137 -8.73 -28.91 4.65
C LEU A 137 -10.23 -28.60 4.54
N ASN A 138 -10.55 -27.38 4.10
CA ASN A 138 -11.87 -26.94 3.66
C ASN A 138 -11.80 -26.37 2.24
N PRO A 139 -11.93 -27.20 1.18
CA PRO A 139 -11.74 -26.77 -0.20
C PRO A 139 -13.00 -26.21 -0.86
N GLU A 140 -14.16 -26.24 -0.20
CA GLU A 140 -15.48 -25.99 -0.78
C GLU A 140 -15.59 -24.69 -1.57
N ARG A 141 -15.06 -23.61 -1.03
CA ARG A 141 -15.07 -22.30 -1.69
C ARG A 141 -14.33 -22.34 -3.02
N LEU A 142 -13.13 -22.92 -3.05
CA LEU A 142 -12.30 -22.98 -4.26
C LEU A 142 -12.89 -23.95 -5.29
N LEU A 143 -13.37 -25.10 -4.85
CA LEU A 143 -14.02 -26.08 -5.73
C LEU A 143 -15.32 -25.53 -6.33
N SER A 144 -16.12 -24.80 -5.56
CA SER A 144 -17.32 -24.13 -6.04
C SER A 144 -17.01 -23.10 -7.13
N GLN A 145 -15.99 -22.24 -6.93
CA GLN A 145 -15.55 -21.28 -7.93
C GLN A 145 -14.99 -21.96 -9.19
N LEU A 146 -14.28 -23.07 -9.04
CA LEU A 146 -13.78 -23.87 -10.18
C LEU A 146 -14.95 -24.43 -10.99
N ALA A 147 -15.92 -25.05 -10.34
CA ALA A 147 -17.12 -25.59 -11.02
C ALA A 147 -17.93 -24.47 -11.71
N GLU A 148 -18.06 -23.32 -11.07
CA GLU A 148 -18.73 -22.13 -11.64
C GLU A 148 -18.06 -21.64 -12.92
N ALA A 149 -16.70 -21.57 -12.94
CA ALA A 149 -15.93 -21.17 -14.12
C ALA A 149 -16.04 -22.21 -15.25
N GLN A 150 -15.93 -23.50 -14.92
CA GLN A 150 -16.07 -24.61 -15.89
C GLN A 150 -17.45 -24.64 -16.53
N ALA A 151 -18.52 -24.37 -15.76
CA ALA A 151 -19.88 -24.27 -16.28
C ALA A 151 -20.05 -23.14 -17.32
N GLN A 152 -19.17 -22.14 -17.30
CA GLN A 152 -19.14 -21.05 -18.29
C GLN A 152 -18.16 -21.33 -19.45
N GLY A 153 -17.57 -22.51 -19.53
CA GLY A 153 -16.61 -22.88 -20.56
C GLY A 153 -15.22 -22.23 -20.39
N VAL A 154 -14.91 -21.71 -19.20
CA VAL A 154 -13.63 -21.10 -18.90
C VAL A 154 -12.57 -22.19 -18.74
N LYS A 155 -11.43 -22.06 -19.40
CA LYS A 155 -10.27 -22.91 -19.17
C LYS A 155 -9.56 -22.46 -17.90
N ALA A 156 -10.08 -22.94 -16.79
CA ALA A 156 -9.73 -22.48 -15.46
C ALA A 156 -8.35 -22.99 -14.99
N LYS A 157 -7.58 -22.12 -14.39
CA LYS A 157 -6.34 -22.41 -13.68
C LYS A 157 -6.49 -21.95 -12.23
N PRO A 158 -6.77 -22.85 -11.26
CA PRO A 158 -6.82 -22.49 -9.85
C PRO A 158 -5.54 -21.82 -9.38
N VAL A 159 -5.69 -20.81 -8.51
CA VAL A 159 -4.59 -20.04 -7.91
C VAL A 159 -4.64 -20.22 -6.41
N ILE A 160 -3.53 -20.64 -5.81
CA ILE A 160 -3.37 -20.82 -4.36
C ILE A 160 -2.04 -20.21 -3.92
N ILE A 161 -1.98 -19.74 -2.68
CA ILE A 161 -0.72 -19.35 -2.05
C ILE A 161 0.06 -20.62 -1.72
N GLY A 162 1.35 -20.63 -2.01
CA GLY A 162 2.20 -21.77 -1.74
C GLY A 162 2.46 -21.99 -0.24
N PRO A 163 2.76 -23.23 0.17
CA PRO A 163 2.89 -23.59 1.58
C PRO A 163 4.02 -22.83 2.28
N VAL A 164 5.12 -22.58 1.59
CA VAL A 164 6.27 -21.90 2.19
C VAL A 164 5.98 -20.41 2.34
N THR A 165 5.44 -19.76 1.32
CA THR A 165 4.98 -18.34 1.43
C THR A 165 3.90 -18.22 2.49
N TYR A 166 2.94 -19.14 2.61
CA TYR A 166 1.90 -19.08 3.63
C TYR A 166 2.49 -19.05 5.05
N LEU A 167 3.46 -19.92 5.34
CA LEU A 167 4.17 -19.89 6.63
C LEU A 167 5.03 -18.63 6.78
N TRP A 168 5.65 -18.17 5.70
CA TRP A 168 6.49 -16.97 5.71
C TRP A 168 5.69 -15.71 6.06
N LEU A 169 4.43 -15.63 5.59
CA LEU A 169 3.52 -14.51 5.84
C LEU A 169 2.94 -14.50 7.26
N GLY A 170 2.89 -15.63 7.95
CA GLY A 170 2.25 -15.75 9.26
C GLY A 170 3.16 -15.43 10.43
N LYS A 171 2.60 -15.34 11.62
CA LYS A 171 3.30 -15.10 12.89
C LYS A 171 2.87 -16.14 13.93
N THR A 172 3.82 -16.53 14.80
CA THR A 172 3.52 -17.37 15.98
C THR A 172 3.26 -16.48 17.19
N SER A 173 2.20 -16.79 17.95
CA SER A 173 1.84 -16.06 19.17
C SER A 173 2.54 -16.58 20.44
N ASP A 174 3.17 -17.76 20.36
CA ASP A 174 3.83 -18.45 21.46
C ASP A 174 5.37 -18.51 21.33
N GLY A 175 5.93 -17.80 20.33
CA GLY A 175 7.37 -17.78 20.07
C GLY A 175 7.92 -19.06 19.42
N SER A 176 7.07 -20.02 19.03
CA SER A 176 7.49 -21.23 18.32
C SER A 176 8.00 -20.90 16.91
N ASN A 177 8.82 -21.81 16.35
CA ASN A 177 9.28 -21.66 14.98
C ASN A 177 8.18 -22.11 13.99
N ARG A 178 7.68 -21.18 13.18
CA ARG A 178 6.63 -21.47 12.19
C ARG A 178 7.02 -22.51 11.13
N LEU A 179 8.30 -22.70 10.85
CA LEU A 179 8.78 -23.74 9.93
C LEU A 179 8.53 -25.16 10.47
N ASP A 180 8.42 -25.35 11.78
CA ASP A 180 8.12 -26.66 12.39
C ASP A 180 6.70 -27.14 12.05
N LEU A 181 5.86 -26.25 11.54
CA LEU A 181 4.51 -26.56 11.08
C LEU A 181 4.47 -27.13 9.66
N LEU A 182 5.56 -27.05 8.90
CA LEU A 182 5.57 -27.41 7.48
C LEU A 182 5.13 -28.87 7.25
N GLU A 183 5.64 -29.81 8.03
CA GLU A 183 5.28 -31.22 7.90
C GLU A 183 3.80 -31.52 8.19
N ARG A 184 3.16 -30.69 9.03
CA ARG A 184 1.71 -30.79 9.30
C ARG A 184 0.86 -30.09 8.24
N LEU A 185 1.43 -29.07 7.59
CA LEU A 185 0.75 -28.29 6.56
C LEU A 185 0.68 -29.04 5.22
N LEU A 186 1.75 -29.72 4.84
CA LEU A 186 1.87 -30.37 3.53
C LEU A 186 0.81 -31.43 3.22
N PRO A 187 0.31 -32.26 4.18
CA PRO A 187 -0.82 -33.15 3.92
C PRO A 187 -2.10 -32.43 3.47
N ALA A 188 -2.41 -31.26 4.04
CA ALA A 188 -3.58 -30.46 3.61
C ALA A 188 -3.40 -29.94 2.19
N TYR A 189 -2.20 -29.48 1.81
CA TYR A 189 -1.90 -29.11 0.43
C TYR A 189 -1.99 -30.30 -0.54
N SER A 190 -1.48 -31.47 -0.16
CA SER A 190 -1.61 -32.68 -1.00
C SER A 190 -3.07 -33.03 -1.27
N GLN A 191 -3.91 -33.02 -0.22
CA GLN A 191 -5.35 -33.25 -0.35
C GLN A 191 -6.05 -32.19 -1.21
N LEU A 192 -5.66 -30.90 -1.06
CA LEU A 192 -6.20 -29.82 -1.88
C LEU A 192 -5.87 -30.01 -3.36
N LEU A 193 -4.63 -30.38 -3.68
CA LEU A 193 -4.20 -30.63 -5.05
C LEU A 193 -4.92 -31.85 -5.67
N GLU A 194 -5.12 -32.90 -4.89
CA GLU A 194 -5.91 -34.08 -5.31
C GLU A 194 -7.38 -33.68 -5.58
N ALA A 195 -8.01 -32.92 -4.68
CA ALA A 195 -9.38 -32.43 -4.87
C ALA A 195 -9.55 -31.55 -6.12
N LEU A 196 -8.55 -30.68 -6.41
CA LEU A 196 -8.54 -29.85 -7.61
C LEU A 196 -8.35 -30.68 -8.90
N ALA A 197 -7.49 -31.72 -8.84
CA ALA A 197 -7.31 -32.65 -9.97
C ALA A 197 -8.59 -33.45 -10.24
N ASP A 198 -9.24 -33.97 -9.21
CA ASP A 198 -10.51 -34.70 -9.31
C ASP A 198 -11.64 -33.79 -9.82
N ALA A 199 -11.61 -32.50 -9.51
CA ALA A 199 -12.50 -31.48 -10.05
C ALA A 199 -12.14 -31.04 -11.50
N GLY A 200 -11.11 -31.66 -12.13
CA GLY A 200 -10.75 -31.44 -13.52
C GLY A 200 -9.77 -30.30 -13.76
N ALA A 201 -9.03 -29.83 -12.78
CA ALA A 201 -7.95 -28.86 -12.98
C ALA A 201 -6.70 -29.53 -13.58
N ASP A 202 -6.30 -29.14 -14.79
CA ASP A 202 -5.06 -29.60 -15.43
C ASP A 202 -3.82 -28.92 -14.85
N TRP A 203 -3.95 -27.62 -14.58
CA TRP A 203 -2.91 -26.77 -14.01
C TRP A 203 -3.38 -26.09 -12.74
N VAL A 204 -2.49 -25.97 -11.77
CA VAL A 204 -2.66 -25.13 -10.57
C VAL A 204 -1.48 -24.17 -10.50
N GLN A 205 -1.77 -22.90 -10.36
CA GLN A 205 -0.78 -21.87 -10.03
C GLN A 205 -0.56 -21.86 -8.53
N ILE A 206 0.69 -21.99 -8.12
CA ILE A 206 1.12 -21.88 -6.71
C ILE A 206 1.98 -20.64 -6.59
N ASP A 207 1.49 -19.65 -5.85
CA ASP A 207 2.16 -18.36 -5.65
C ASP A 207 3.18 -18.45 -4.51
N GLU A 208 4.46 -18.33 -4.86
CA GLU A 208 5.59 -18.34 -3.92
C GLU A 208 6.47 -17.07 -4.05
N PRO A 209 5.89 -15.87 -3.88
CA PRO A 209 6.66 -14.65 -3.98
C PRO A 209 7.71 -14.49 -2.86
N ALA A 210 7.69 -15.28 -1.79
CA ALA A 210 8.78 -15.33 -0.82
C ALA A 210 10.14 -15.66 -1.47
N LEU A 211 10.17 -16.33 -2.63
CA LEU A 211 11.40 -16.62 -3.38
C LEU A 211 12.14 -15.38 -3.90
N VAL A 212 11.48 -14.22 -3.99
CA VAL A 212 12.15 -12.95 -4.37
C VAL A 212 12.64 -12.15 -3.15
N THR A 213 12.54 -12.69 -1.94
CA THR A 213 13.01 -12.09 -0.69
C THR A 213 14.31 -12.73 -0.21
N ASP A 214 14.90 -12.17 0.86
CA ASP A 214 16.04 -12.79 1.54
C ASP A 214 15.58 -14.04 2.30
N LEU A 215 16.15 -15.20 1.93
CA LEU A 215 15.86 -16.48 2.54
C LEU A 215 17.14 -17.07 3.16
N ASP A 216 17.06 -17.45 4.43
CA ASP A 216 18.12 -18.23 5.06
C ASP A 216 18.12 -19.71 4.59
N ALA A 217 19.08 -20.48 5.08
CA ALA A 217 19.22 -21.88 4.71
C ALA A 217 18.00 -22.74 5.10
N ASN A 218 17.32 -22.42 6.21
CA ASN A 218 16.16 -23.18 6.67
C ASN A 218 14.94 -22.94 5.75
N TRP A 219 14.70 -21.70 5.34
CA TRP A 219 13.64 -21.37 4.38
C TRP A 219 13.90 -21.99 3.00
N ARG A 220 15.15 -21.98 2.52
CA ARG A 220 15.51 -22.64 1.26
C ARG A 220 15.33 -24.17 1.35
N TYR A 221 15.68 -24.77 2.48
CA TYR A 221 15.42 -26.18 2.72
C TYR A 221 13.91 -26.48 2.76
N ALA A 222 13.11 -25.62 3.36
CA ALA A 222 11.66 -25.75 3.40
C ALA A 222 11.02 -25.80 2.00
N PHE A 223 11.51 -24.99 1.04
CA PHE A 223 11.10 -25.08 -0.35
C PHE A 223 11.41 -26.45 -0.97
N ASN A 224 12.63 -26.93 -0.79
CA ASN A 224 13.01 -28.26 -1.30
C ASN A 224 12.12 -29.35 -0.70
N LEU A 225 11.96 -29.38 0.62
CA LEU A 225 11.12 -30.35 1.31
C LEU A 225 9.68 -30.31 0.81
N ALA A 226 9.07 -29.13 0.78
CA ALA A 226 7.68 -28.94 0.38
C ALA A 226 7.42 -29.45 -1.03
N TYR A 227 8.18 -29.00 -2.01
CA TYR A 227 7.91 -29.33 -3.41
C TYR A 227 8.31 -30.76 -3.79
N HIS A 228 9.29 -31.37 -3.13
CA HIS A 228 9.56 -32.80 -3.30
C HIS A 228 8.43 -33.69 -2.73
N GLN A 229 7.77 -33.25 -1.66
CA GLN A 229 6.63 -33.96 -1.09
C GLN A 229 5.35 -33.74 -1.92
N LEU A 230 5.14 -32.50 -2.42
CA LEU A 230 3.98 -32.15 -3.26
C LEU A 230 4.13 -32.60 -4.72
N LYS A 231 5.25 -33.23 -5.09
CA LYS A 231 5.48 -33.75 -6.44
C LYS A 231 4.37 -34.69 -6.83
N ALA A 232 3.49 -34.21 -7.68
CA ALA A 232 2.35 -34.97 -8.20
C ALA A 232 2.41 -35.06 -9.71
N ASN A 233 1.84 -36.14 -10.27
CA ASN A 233 1.64 -36.27 -11.71
C ASN A 233 0.46 -35.42 -12.21
N ARG A 234 -0.46 -35.07 -11.32
CA ARG A 234 -1.66 -34.23 -11.55
C ARG A 234 -2.04 -33.50 -10.24
N PRO A 235 -2.49 -32.23 -10.30
CA PRO A 235 -2.41 -31.34 -11.44
C PRO A 235 -0.96 -30.90 -11.73
N LYS A 236 -0.68 -30.36 -12.91
CA LYS A 236 0.59 -29.71 -13.20
C LYS A 236 0.71 -28.43 -12.39
N LEU A 237 1.86 -28.23 -11.74
CA LEU A 237 2.11 -27.07 -10.90
C LEU A 237 2.87 -26.00 -11.67
N LEU A 238 2.31 -24.77 -11.72
CA LEU A 238 3.02 -23.57 -12.15
C LEU A 238 3.44 -22.79 -10.88
N LEU A 239 4.72 -22.82 -10.55
CA LEU A 239 5.28 -22.02 -9.48
C LEU A 239 5.36 -20.58 -9.95
N ALA A 240 4.67 -19.66 -9.27
CA ALA A 240 4.67 -18.25 -9.65
C ALA A 240 5.46 -17.41 -8.65
N THR A 241 6.48 -16.71 -9.16
CA THR A 241 7.26 -15.70 -8.45
C THR A 241 7.04 -14.35 -9.11
N TYR A 242 7.00 -13.27 -8.32
CA TYR A 242 6.76 -11.93 -8.85
C TYR A 242 7.23 -10.85 -7.88
N PHE A 243 7.25 -9.60 -8.32
CA PHE A 243 7.65 -8.36 -7.65
C PHE A 243 9.16 -8.09 -7.62
N GLY A 244 10.03 -9.03 -8.00
CA GLY A 244 11.46 -8.81 -7.95
C GLY A 244 12.30 -9.94 -8.54
N GLU A 245 13.59 -9.78 -8.42
CA GLU A 245 14.60 -10.74 -8.86
C GLU A 245 14.70 -11.94 -7.90
N LEU A 246 14.90 -13.12 -8.45
CA LEU A 246 15.20 -14.33 -7.68
C LEU A 246 16.61 -14.29 -7.05
N ARG A 247 17.58 -13.67 -7.72
CA ARG A 247 18.98 -13.53 -7.29
C ARG A 247 19.58 -14.89 -6.85
N ASP A 248 19.92 -14.98 -5.58
CA ASP A 248 20.51 -16.18 -4.96
C ASP A 248 19.53 -17.36 -4.80
N ASN A 249 18.23 -17.13 -4.98
CA ASN A 249 17.19 -18.17 -5.02
C ASN A 249 16.89 -18.68 -6.44
N LEU A 250 17.54 -18.16 -7.49
CA LEU A 250 17.27 -18.51 -8.90
C LEU A 250 17.47 -20.01 -9.16
N GLN A 251 18.59 -20.56 -8.71
CA GLN A 251 18.88 -21.99 -8.89
C GLN A 251 17.82 -22.84 -8.17
N LEU A 252 17.50 -22.51 -6.94
CA LEU A 252 16.46 -23.19 -6.17
C LEU A 252 15.14 -23.22 -6.93
N ALA A 253 14.64 -22.05 -7.40
CA ALA A 253 13.38 -21.94 -8.11
C ALA A 253 13.36 -22.78 -9.41
N CYS A 254 14.46 -22.80 -10.16
CA CYS A 254 14.58 -23.58 -11.40
C CYS A 254 14.57 -25.10 -11.13
N GLU A 255 15.15 -25.56 -10.02
CA GLU A 255 15.33 -26.97 -9.70
C GLU A 255 14.12 -27.60 -8.99
N LEU A 256 13.24 -26.80 -8.34
CA LEU A 256 12.03 -27.34 -7.70
C LEU A 256 11.23 -28.24 -8.64
N PRO A 257 10.70 -29.39 -8.18
CA PRO A 257 10.03 -30.37 -9.04
C PRO A 257 8.60 -29.97 -9.40
N VAL A 258 8.47 -28.88 -10.15
CA VAL A 258 7.21 -28.33 -10.71
C VAL A 258 7.20 -28.44 -12.23
N ALA A 259 6.02 -28.32 -12.84
CA ALA A 259 5.86 -28.41 -14.28
C ALA A 259 6.19 -27.10 -15.03
N GLY A 260 6.13 -25.96 -14.33
CA GLY A 260 6.46 -24.65 -14.88
C GLY A 260 6.91 -23.66 -13.81
N LEU A 261 7.65 -22.66 -14.25
CA LEU A 261 8.10 -21.53 -13.45
C LEU A 261 7.67 -20.23 -14.10
N HIS A 262 7.00 -19.36 -13.34
CA HIS A 262 6.73 -17.98 -13.76
C HIS A 262 7.70 -17.03 -13.07
N ILE A 263 8.27 -16.11 -13.84
CA ILE A 263 9.11 -15.00 -13.36
C ILE A 263 8.61 -13.65 -13.87
N ASP A 264 8.83 -12.62 -13.08
CA ASP A 264 8.52 -11.23 -13.41
C ASP A 264 9.62 -10.64 -14.30
N ALA A 265 9.40 -10.67 -15.63
CA ALA A 265 10.37 -10.13 -16.59
C ALA A 265 10.38 -8.60 -16.66
N VAL A 266 9.43 -7.92 -16.01
CA VAL A 266 9.40 -6.45 -15.90
C VAL A 266 10.31 -5.99 -14.77
N SER A 267 10.23 -6.60 -13.60
CA SER A 267 11.07 -6.26 -12.44
C SER A 267 12.46 -6.92 -12.50
N ALA A 268 12.58 -8.06 -13.19
CA ALA A 268 13.80 -8.85 -13.27
C ALA A 268 14.24 -9.15 -14.74
N PRO A 269 14.34 -8.16 -15.64
CA PRO A 269 14.65 -8.41 -17.04
C PRO A 269 16.03 -9.06 -17.23
N ALA A 270 16.99 -8.78 -16.36
CA ALA A 270 18.34 -9.34 -16.42
C ALA A 270 18.40 -10.85 -16.11
N GLU A 271 17.39 -11.40 -15.46
CA GLU A 271 17.34 -12.84 -15.13
C GLU A 271 16.71 -13.71 -16.20
N VAL A 272 15.97 -13.12 -17.15
CA VAL A 272 15.21 -13.87 -18.15
C VAL A 272 16.07 -14.86 -18.94
N SER A 273 17.21 -14.41 -19.48
CA SER A 273 18.12 -15.27 -20.24
C SER A 273 18.73 -16.38 -19.36
N ARG A 274 19.13 -16.05 -18.13
CA ARG A 274 19.70 -17.01 -17.18
C ARG A 274 18.70 -18.09 -16.82
N VAL A 275 17.44 -17.72 -16.53
CA VAL A 275 16.38 -18.68 -16.25
C VAL A 275 16.07 -19.54 -17.46
N ALA A 276 15.98 -18.94 -18.67
CA ALA A 276 15.74 -19.68 -19.92
C ALA A 276 16.85 -20.68 -20.25
N ASP A 277 18.10 -20.42 -19.82
CA ASP A 277 19.23 -21.33 -19.98
C ASP A 277 19.25 -22.43 -18.92
N TRP A 278 18.88 -22.11 -17.70
CA TRP A 278 18.99 -23.01 -16.55
C TRP A 278 17.78 -23.91 -16.31
N LEU A 279 16.60 -23.45 -16.77
CA LEU A 279 15.36 -24.19 -16.57
C LEU A 279 15.37 -25.53 -17.33
N PRO A 280 15.12 -26.67 -16.66
CA PRO A 280 15.06 -27.97 -17.30
C PRO A 280 14.14 -28.00 -18.52
N SER A 281 14.56 -28.73 -19.58
CA SER A 281 13.87 -28.73 -20.90
C SER A 281 12.43 -29.28 -20.89
N HIS A 282 12.01 -29.95 -19.83
CA HIS A 282 10.65 -30.45 -19.66
C HIS A 282 9.71 -29.46 -18.97
N LYS A 283 10.23 -28.32 -18.48
CA LYS A 283 9.43 -27.32 -17.77
C LYS A 283 8.98 -26.19 -18.69
N ILE A 284 7.80 -25.65 -18.40
CA ILE A 284 7.29 -24.42 -18.97
C ILE A 284 8.01 -23.22 -18.34
N LEU A 285 8.40 -22.24 -19.14
CA LEU A 285 8.79 -20.92 -18.69
C LEU A 285 7.67 -19.93 -18.97
N SER A 286 7.07 -19.42 -17.91
CA SER A 286 6.11 -18.33 -18.00
C SER A 286 6.81 -17.00 -17.73
N LEU A 287 6.68 -16.05 -18.64
CA LEU A 287 7.27 -14.72 -18.54
C LEU A 287 6.19 -13.67 -18.29
N GLY A 288 6.36 -12.93 -17.22
CA GLY A 288 5.56 -11.74 -16.89
C GLY A 288 6.03 -10.54 -17.70
N VAL A 289 5.51 -10.36 -18.90
CA VAL A 289 6.01 -9.39 -19.88
C VAL A 289 5.25 -8.06 -19.88
N ILE A 290 4.07 -8.03 -19.25
CA ILE A 290 3.21 -6.85 -19.13
C ILE A 290 3.20 -6.40 -17.66
N ASN A 291 3.51 -5.14 -17.37
CA ASN A 291 3.58 -4.64 -15.99
C ASN A 291 2.20 -4.71 -15.31
N GLY A 292 2.05 -5.62 -14.33
CA GLY A 292 0.83 -5.80 -13.53
C GLY A 292 0.66 -4.83 -12.37
N ARG A 293 1.68 -4.01 -12.05
CA ARG A 293 1.67 -3.07 -10.92
C ARG A 293 1.51 -1.60 -11.30
N ASN A 294 1.69 -1.27 -12.58
CA ASN A 294 1.59 0.09 -13.07
C ASN A 294 0.64 0.17 -14.26
N ILE A 295 0.20 1.36 -14.59
CA ILE A 295 -0.90 1.62 -15.53
C ILE A 295 -0.43 2.07 -16.91
N TRP A 296 0.88 2.10 -17.15
CA TRP A 296 1.41 2.52 -18.43
C TRP A 296 1.23 1.46 -19.49
N LYS A 297 0.99 1.91 -20.72
CA LYS A 297 0.95 1.06 -21.90
C LYS A 297 2.34 0.49 -22.18
N SER A 298 2.43 -0.79 -22.44
CA SER A 298 3.68 -1.49 -22.72
C SER A 298 4.19 -1.18 -24.13
N ASP A 299 5.50 -1.07 -24.33
CA ASP A 299 6.10 -0.96 -25.68
C ASP A 299 6.19 -2.35 -26.31
N LEU A 300 5.12 -2.70 -27.06
CA LEU A 300 4.97 -4.04 -27.64
C LEU A 300 6.04 -4.38 -28.67
N ASN A 301 6.52 -3.40 -29.44
CA ASN A 301 7.57 -3.64 -30.42
C ASN A 301 8.90 -4.00 -29.73
N ASN A 302 9.26 -3.24 -28.70
CA ASN A 302 10.45 -3.51 -27.90
C ASN A 302 10.36 -4.88 -27.19
N ILE A 303 9.19 -5.24 -26.67
CA ILE A 303 8.97 -6.55 -26.04
C ILE A 303 9.14 -7.67 -27.07
N LEU A 304 8.56 -7.56 -28.26
CA LEU A 304 8.70 -8.55 -29.32
C LEU A 304 10.15 -8.74 -29.78
N ASP A 305 10.97 -7.67 -29.80
CA ASP A 305 12.35 -7.75 -30.26
C ASP A 305 13.20 -8.71 -29.42
N TRP A 306 12.96 -8.83 -28.14
CA TRP A 306 13.65 -9.79 -27.27
C TRP A 306 12.87 -11.10 -27.06
N LEU A 307 11.53 -11.11 -27.22
CA LEU A 307 10.73 -12.33 -27.08
C LEU A 307 10.85 -13.27 -28.26
N GLU A 308 10.97 -12.78 -29.48
CA GLU A 308 11.05 -13.62 -30.69
C GLU A 308 12.19 -14.64 -30.63
N PRO A 309 13.45 -14.26 -30.29
CA PRO A 309 14.53 -15.23 -30.11
C PRO A 309 14.26 -16.26 -29.01
N LEU A 310 13.58 -15.84 -27.91
CA LEU A 310 13.20 -16.75 -26.84
C LEU A 310 12.09 -17.71 -27.27
N ASN A 311 11.14 -17.25 -28.06
CA ASN A 311 10.08 -18.08 -28.61
C ASN A 311 10.65 -19.15 -29.59
N GLU A 312 11.64 -18.81 -30.40
CA GLU A 312 12.37 -19.78 -31.22
C GLU A 312 13.08 -20.85 -30.37
N LYS A 313 13.69 -20.45 -29.25
CA LYS A 313 14.40 -21.35 -28.33
C LYS A 313 13.47 -22.24 -27.52
N LEU A 314 12.39 -21.69 -26.99
CA LEU A 314 11.50 -22.36 -26.04
C LEU A 314 10.31 -23.07 -26.73
N GLY A 315 9.85 -22.56 -27.87
CA GLY A 315 8.69 -23.09 -28.59
C GLY A 315 7.43 -23.14 -27.70
N GLU A 316 6.82 -24.30 -27.58
CA GLU A 316 5.60 -24.50 -26.78
C GLU A 316 5.80 -24.38 -25.28
N ARG A 317 7.05 -24.32 -24.83
CA ARG A 317 7.37 -24.09 -23.41
C ARG A 317 7.29 -22.62 -22.99
N LEU A 318 7.12 -21.70 -23.94
CA LEU A 318 6.96 -20.28 -23.63
C LEU A 318 5.50 -19.98 -23.32
N TRP A 319 5.27 -19.48 -22.10
CA TRP A 319 4.01 -18.90 -21.69
C TRP A 319 4.18 -17.40 -21.44
N LEU A 320 3.13 -16.63 -21.67
CA LEU A 320 3.10 -15.19 -21.49
C LEU A 320 2.02 -14.81 -20.47
N ALA A 321 2.36 -13.89 -19.56
CA ALA A 321 1.45 -13.37 -18.54
C ALA A 321 1.76 -11.90 -18.21
N PRO A 322 0.90 -11.22 -17.45
CA PRO A 322 1.29 -10.04 -16.66
C PRO A 322 2.39 -10.41 -15.65
N SER A 323 3.18 -9.43 -15.24
CA SER A 323 4.31 -9.61 -14.31
C SER A 323 3.89 -10.11 -12.93
N CYS A 324 2.68 -9.80 -12.52
CA CYS A 324 2.01 -10.25 -11.29
C CYS A 324 0.48 -10.21 -11.50
N SER A 325 -0.29 -10.52 -10.45
CA SER A 325 -1.75 -10.32 -10.49
C SER A 325 -2.11 -8.88 -10.89
N LEU A 326 -3.08 -8.72 -11.77
CA LEU A 326 -3.65 -7.42 -12.16
C LEU A 326 -4.50 -6.76 -11.06
N LEU A 327 -4.56 -7.36 -9.87
CA LEU A 327 -5.21 -6.79 -8.68
C LEU A 327 -4.72 -5.37 -8.36
N HIS A 328 -3.50 -5.04 -8.74
CA HIS A 328 -2.82 -3.78 -8.39
C HIS A 328 -3.10 -2.63 -9.37
N VAL A 329 -3.88 -2.88 -10.42
CA VAL A 329 -4.27 -1.85 -11.41
C VAL A 329 -5.79 -1.76 -11.52
N PRO A 330 -6.34 -0.61 -12.00
CA PRO A 330 -7.78 -0.48 -12.19
C PRO A 330 -8.31 -1.44 -13.26
N VAL A 331 -9.64 -1.67 -13.25
CA VAL A 331 -10.27 -2.70 -14.10
C VAL A 331 -10.23 -2.35 -15.59
N ASP A 332 -10.80 -1.20 -15.99
CA ASP A 332 -11.04 -0.90 -17.41
C ASP A 332 -10.92 0.60 -17.71
N LEU A 333 -9.96 0.95 -18.55
CA LEU A 333 -9.69 2.31 -19.01
C LEU A 333 -10.82 2.91 -19.85
N ALA A 334 -11.63 2.08 -20.51
CA ALA A 334 -12.74 2.56 -21.35
C ALA A 334 -13.77 3.39 -20.55
N ARG A 335 -13.80 3.24 -19.24
CA ARG A 335 -14.67 4.02 -18.33
C ARG A 335 -14.18 5.44 -18.09
N GLU A 336 -12.90 5.75 -18.34
CA GLU A 336 -12.28 7.06 -18.11
C GLU A 336 -12.52 8.01 -19.28
N GLN A 337 -13.79 8.35 -19.54
CA GLN A 337 -14.17 9.20 -20.66
C GLN A 337 -13.87 10.69 -20.45
N GLU A 338 -13.75 11.11 -19.20
CA GLU A 338 -13.45 12.52 -18.83
C GLU A 338 -11.93 12.78 -18.73
N LEU A 339 -11.11 11.71 -18.74
CA LEU A 339 -9.67 11.86 -18.71
C LEU A 339 -9.16 12.44 -20.04
N ASP A 340 -8.19 13.34 -19.95
CA ASP A 340 -7.50 13.93 -21.09
C ASP A 340 -7.13 12.85 -22.13
N THR A 341 -7.47 13.10 -23.40
CA THR A 341 -7.37 12.09 -24.46
C THR A 341 -5.91 11.67 -24.72
N GLU A 342 -4.96 12.61 -24.64
CA GLU A 342 -3.54 12.32 -24.82
C GLU A 342 -3.04 11.42 -23.69
N ILE A 343 -3.27 11.81 -22.42
CA ILE A 343 -2.88 11.03 -21.25
C ILE A 343 -3.55 9.65 -21.27
N ARG A 344 -4.83 9.58 -21.57
CA ARG A 344 -5.56 8.32 -21.67
C ARG A 344 -4.94 7.37 -22.70
N SER A 345 -4.41 7.90 -23.80
CA SER A 345 -3.76 7.09 -24.84
C SER A 345 -2.48 6.38 -24.35
N TRP A 346 -1.85 6.88 -23.32
CA TRP A 346 -0.61 6.33 -22.73
C TRP A 346 -0.85 5.21 -21.71
N LEU A 347 -2.12 4.99 -21.33
CA LEU A 347 -2.50 4.11 -20.22
C LEU A 347 -3.02 2.75 -20.72
N ALA A 348 -2.87 1.75 -19.83
CA ALA A 348 -3.46 0.43 -19.95
C ALA A 348 -3.86 -0.07 -18.56
N PHE A 349 -5.18 -0.28 -18.33
CA PHE A 349 -5.72 -0.92 -17.13
C PHE A 349 -5.81 -2.43 -17.33
N ALA A 350 -6.39 -3.18 -16.41
CA ALA A 350 -6.36 -4.64 -16.46
C ALA A 350 -6.87 -5.21 -17.78
N VAL A 351 -8.01 -4.73 -18.30
CA VAL A 351 -8.55 -5.21 -19.59
C VAL A 351 -7.58 -4.91 -20.73
N GLN A 352 -7.09 -3.68 -20.83
CA GLN A 352 -6.17 -3.27 -21.91
C GLN A 352 -4.81 -4.00 -21.83
N LYS A 353 -4.35 -4.36 -20.63
CA LYS A 353 -3.13 -5.18 -20.45
C LYS A 353 -3.31 -6.60 -20.98
N LEU A 354 -4.51 -7.14 -20.87
CA LEU A 354 -4.81 -8.44 -21.48
C LEU A 354 -4.88 -8.35 -23.01
N ASP A 355 -5.37 -7.23 -23.57
CA ASP A 355 -5.32 -6.99 -25.02
C ASP A 355 -3.88 -6.89 -25.52
N GLU A 356 -2.99 -6.21 -24.79
CA GLU A 356 -1.55 -6.17 -25.07
C GLU A 356 -0.93 -7.56 -25.06
N LEU A 357 -1.27 -8.39 -24.06
CA LEU A 357 -0.78 -9.77 -23.95
C LEU A 357 -1.22 -10.64 -25.13
N GLN A 358 -2.48 -10.53 -25.53
CA GLN A 358 -3.03 -11.25 -26.70
C GLN A 358 -2.35 -10.80 -27.99
N THR A 359 -2.10 -9.50 -28.14
CA THR A 359 -1.38 -8.95 -29.31
C THR A 359 0.04 -9.53 -29.41
N LEU A 360 0.78 -9.60 -28.28
CA LEU A 360 2.10 -10.22 -28.25
C LEU A 360 2.06 -11.70 -28.62
N ALA A 361 1.14 -12.46 -28.06
CA ALA A 361 1.00 -13.89 -28.35
C ALA A 361 0.65 -14.14 -29.82
N LYS A 362 -0.27 -13.37 -30.41
CA LYS A 362 -0.64 -13.46 -31.80
C LYS A 362 0.53 -13.11 -32.73
N ALA A 363 1.29 -12.05 -32.37
CA ALA A 363 2.49 -11.70 -33.13
C ALA A 363 3.54 -12.82 -33.12
N LEU A 364 3.78 -13.48 -32.01
CA LEU A 364 4.73 -14.59 -31.86
C LEU A 364 4.25 -15.87 -32.59
N ASN A 365 2.96 -16.13 -32.58
CA ASN A 365 2.38 -17.36 -33.15
C ASN A 365 2.10 -17.28 -34.66
N GLU A 366 1.72 -16.08 -35.14
CA GLU A 366 1.25 -15.88 -36.53
C GLU A 366 2.09 -14.84 -37.28
N GLY A 367 3.05 -14.18 -36.63
CA GLY A 367 3.90 -13.13 -37.16
C GLY A 367 3.34 -11.71 -36.95
N ARG A 368 4.23 -10.70 -36.84
CA ARG A 368 3.88 -9.29 -36.57
C ARG A 368 2.92 -8.68 -37.62
N THR A 369 2.88 -9.24 -38.81
CA THR A 369 2.00 -8.74 -39.89
C THR A 369 0.52 -8.90 -39.56
N THR A 370 0.16 -9.90 -38.75
CA THR A 370 -1.24 -10.18 -38.38
C THR A 370 -1.79 -9.18 -37.35
N VAL A 371 -0.91 -8.45 -36.65
CA VAL A 371 -1.22 -7.45 -35.64
C VAL A 371 -0.60 -6.09 -35.97
N ARG A 372 -0.40 -5.81 -37.25
CA ARG A 372 0.30 -4.61 -37.74
C ARG A 372 -0.39 -3.32 -37.30
N SER A 373 -1.71 -3.29 -37.27
CA SER A 373 -2.50 -2.12 -36.83
C SER A 373 -2.28 -1.85 -35.36
N GLU A 374 -2.43 -2.87 -34.51
CA GLU A 374 -2.29 -2.81 -33.07
C GLU A 374 -0.87 -2.36 -32.66
N LEU A 375 0.16 -2.87 -33.33
CA LEU A 375 1.55 -2.46 -33.12
C LEU A 375 1.80 -1.01 -33.57
N ALA A 376 1.17 -0.55 -34.66
CA ALA A 376 1.29 0.83 -35.11
C ALA A 376 0.62 1.80 -34.12
N ASP A 377 -0.60 1.50 -33.68
CA ASP A 377 -1.32 2.31 -32.68
C ASP A 377 -0.57 2.36 -31.34
N ASN A 378 -0.03 1.23 -30.91
CA ASN A 378 0.82 1.15 -29.72
C ASN A 378 2.04 2.05 -29.86
N ARG A 379 2.78 1.97 -30.98
CA ARG A 379 3.94 2.81 -31.23
C ARG A 379 3.61 4.30 -31.21
N ILE A 380 2.49 4.71 -31.84
CA ILE A 380 2.04 6.10 -31.82
C ILE A 380 1.83 6.59 -30.39
N ALA A 381 1.19 5.79 -29.53
CA ALA A 381 0.97 6.14 -28.13
C ALA A 381 2.28 6.25 -27.34
N ILE A 382 3.22 5.31 -27.52
CA ILE A 382 4.54 5.33 -26.86
C ILE A 382 5.36 6.55 -27.31
N GLU A 383 5.40 6.84 -28.61
CA GLU A 383 6.10 8.01 -29.17
C GLU A 383 5.44 9.33 -28.73
N SER A 384 4.11 9.38 -28.67
CA SER A 384 3.37 10.54 -28.15
C SER A 384 3.81 10.87 -26.74
N ARG A 385 3.81 9.90 -25.82
CA ARG A 385 4.26 10.10 -24.43
C ARG A 385 5.71 10.55 -24.37
N ARG A 386 6.61 9.89 -25.11
CA ARG A 386 8.04 10.21 -25.12
C ARG A 386 8.34 11.61 -25.58
N ASN A 387 7.58 12.14 -26.54
CA ASN A 387 7.81 13.44 -27.17
C ASN A 387 6.90 14.56 -26.64
N SER A 388 5.99 14.27 -25.71
CA SER A 388 5.05 15.27 -25.21
C SER A 388 5.76 16.31 -24.33
N SER A 389 5.56 17.58 -24.65
CA SER A 389 6.04 18.72 -23.84
C SER A 389 5.38 18.77 -22.46
N ARG A 390 4.32 18.03 -22.24
CA ARG A 390 3.66 17.90 -20.93
C ARG A 390 4.41 16.96 -20.00
N VAL A 391 5.16 16.01 -20.55
CA VAL A 391 5.94 15.03 -19.78
C VAL A 391 7.25 15.64 -19.30
N THR A 392 7.92 16.43 -20.11
CA THR A 392 9.20 17.04 -19.79
C THR A 392 9.10 18.55 -19.70
N ASN A 393 9.47 19.12 -18.53
CA ASN A 393 9.53 20.55 -18.28
C ASN A 393 11.00 20.99 -18.12
N PRO A 394 11.56 21.80 -19.04
CA PRO A 394 12.95 22.23 -18.99
C PRO A 394 13.33 23.00 -17.72
N GLU A 395 12.38 23.75 -17.13
CA GLU A 395 12.63 24.49 -15.88
C GLU A 395 12.83 23.53 -14.70
N VAL A 396 11.98 22.48 -14.63
CA VAL A 396 12.10 21.44 -13.60
C VAL A 396 13.40 20.66 -13.76
N GLN A 397 13.75 20.28 -15.00
CA GLN A 397 15.00 19.58 -15.28
C GLN A 397 16.21 20.43 -14.89
N LYS A 398 16.18 21.73 -15.15
CA LYS A 398 17.23 22.66 -14.74
C LYS A 398 17.30 22.79 -13.21
N ALA A 399 16.16 22.85 -12.52
CA ALA A 399 16.12 22.92 -11.05
C ALA A 399 16.70 21.64 -10.43
N VAL A 400 16.35 20.46 -10.95
CA VAL A 400 16.91 19.17 -10.50
C VAL A 400 18.43 19.13 -10.72
N ALA A 401 18.91 19.56 -11.88
CA ALA A 401 20.36 19.61 -12.19
C ALA A 401 21.15 20.58 -11.32
N ALA A 402 20.49 21.58 -10.72
CA ALA A 402 21.11 22.56 -9.82
C ALA A 402 21.14 22.09 -8.35
N VAL A 403 20.56 20.95 -8.01
CA VAL A 403 20.54 20.42 -6.64
C VAL A 403 21.95 20.02 -6.23
N THR A 404 22.38 20.54 -5.07
CA THR A 404 23.65 20.15 -4.44
C THR A 404 23.36 19.41 -3.13
N PRO A 405 24.32 18.63 -2.59
CA PRO A 405 24.15 17.92 -1.32
C PRO A 405 23.81 18.86 -0.15
N GLU A 406 24.30 20.11 -0.20
CA GLU A 406 24.09 21.11 0.86
C GLU A 406 22.65 21.60 0.93
N LEU A 407 21.88 21.48 -0.15
CA LEU A 407 20.47 21.92 -0.19
C LEU A 407 19.59 21.22 0.86
N GLY A 408 19.95 19.99 1.24
CA GLY A 408 19.29 19.21 2.28
C GLY A 408 19.77 19.49 3.70
N ASN A 409 20.68 20.45 3.91
CA ASN A 409 21.22 20.72 5.24
C ASN A 409 20.49 21.88 5.93
N ARG A 410 20.32 21.79 7.27
CA ARG A 410 19.95 22.92 8.11
C ARG A 410 21.16 23.82 8.34
N GLN A 411 20.91 25.09 8.71
CA GLN A 411 21.98 26.06 8.98
C GLN A 411 22.82 25.63 10.20
N SER A 412 22.17 25.12 11.25
CA SER A 412 22.81 24.70 12.49
C SER A 412 22.42 23.28 12.89
N PRO A 413 23.26 22.57 13.66
CA PRO A 413 22.89 21.27 14.23
C PRO A 413 21.75 21.42 15.23
N TYR A 414 21.00 20.31 15.47
CA TYR A 414 19.80 20.25 16.29
C TYR A 414 19.92 20.95 17.68
N PRO A 415 21.00 20.79 18.49
CA PRO A 415 21.06 21.44 19.80
C PRO A 415 20.99 22.98 19.75
N GLN A 416 21.47 23.60 18.67
CA GLN A 416 21.37 25.03 18.47
C GLN A 416 19.97 25.44 17.97
N ARG A 417 19.39 24.65 17.08
CA ARG A 417 18.03 24.90 16.57
C ARG A 417 16.98 24.81 17.69
N ILE A 418 17.01 23.73 18.48
CA ILE A 418 16.01 23.51 19.53
C ILE A 418 16.08 24.57 20.64
N ALA A 419 17.27 25.07 20.98
CA ALA A 419 17.42 26.16 21.93
C ALA A 419 16.71 27.43 21.46
N LYS A 420 16.87 27.78 20.16
CA LYS A 420 16.22 28.92 19.53
C LYS A 420 14.70 28.72 19.40
N GLN A 421 14.26 27.54 19.01
CA GLN A 421 12.84 27.16 18.86
C GLN A 421 12.13 27.20 20.23
N ARG A 422 12.72 26.68 21.30
CA ARG A 422 12.16 26.75 22.64
C ARG A 422 11.98 28.20 23.12
N GLN A 423 12.89 29.08 22.77
CA GLN A 423 12.78 30.51 23.09
C GLN A 423 11.63 31.19 22.36
N ILE A 424 11.45 30.85 21.05
CA ILE A 424 10.40 31.44 20.20
C ILE A 424 9.01 30.89 20.58
N LEU A 425 8.90 29.57 20.75
CA LEU A 425 7.62 28.89 20.94
C LEU A 425 7.11 28.96 22.37
N GLY A 426 8.00 29.03 23.38
CA GLY A 426 7.63 29.14 24.78
C GLY A 426 6.78 27.97 25.32
N LEU A 427 6.91 26.78 24.73
CA LEU A 427 6.09 25.61 25.06
C LEU A 427 6.46 25.03 26.43
N PRO A 428 5.49 24.48 27.17
CA PRO A 428 5.76 23.79 28.43
C PRO A 428 6.50 22.46 28.20
N ALA A 429 6.96 21.81 29.30
CA ALA A 429 7.39 20.41 29.23
C ALA A 429 6.24 19.51 28.75
N PHE A 430 6.55 18.40 28.11
CA PHE A 430 5.55 17.50 27.50
C PHE A 430 4.49 18.25 26.66
N PRO A 431 4.89 19.00 25.62
CA PRO A 431 3.95 19.77 24.83
C PRO A 431 2.89 18.83 24.20
N THR A 432 1.64 19.27 24.20
CA THR A 432 0.53 18.52 23.63
C THR A 432 0.18 19.00 22.24
N THR A 433 -0.04 18.07 21.31
CA THR A 433 -0.46 18.36 19.94
C THR A 433 -1.26 17.19 19.37
N THR A 434 -1.82 17.35 18.16
CA THR A 434 -2.36 16.26 17.36
C THR A 434 -1.57 16.10 16.06
N ILE A 435 -1.86 15.05 15.28
CA ILE A 435 -1.08 14.82 14.04
C ILE A 435 -1.49 15.77 12.94
N GLY A 436 -2.80 15.95 12.66
CA GLY A 436 -3.25 16.88 11.61
C GLY A 436 -4.76 16.93 11.43
N SER A 437 -5.35 15.81 11.03
CA SER A 437 -6.77 15.75 10.72
C SER A 437 -7.66 15.67 11.96
N PHE A 438 -8.83 16.29 11.88
CA PHE A 438 -9.94 16.16 12.85
C PHE A 438 -11.16 15.48 12.21
N PRO A 439 -12.24 15.14 12.96
CA PRO A 439 -13.38 14.41 12.46
C PRO A 439 -13.96 14.99 11.17
N GLN A 440 -14.05 14.15 10.15
CA GLN A 440 -14.63 14.51 8.84
C GLN A 440 -16.13 14.26 8.85
N THR A 441 -16.92 15.30 9.13
CA THR A 441 -18.38 15.21 9.22
C THR A 441 -19.06 14.97 7.87
N ALA A 442 -20.36 14.66 7.87
CA ALA A 442 -21.15 14.49 6.66
C ALA A 442 -21.22 15.79 5.85
N GLU A 443 -21.31 16.93 6.56
CA GLU A 443 -21.39 18.28 6.00
C GLU A 443 -20.10 18.63 5.23
N ILE A 444 -18.93 18.37 5.81
CA ILE A 444 -17.64 18.58 5.15
C ILE A 444 -17.56 17.74 3.86
N ARG A 445 -17.96 16.47 3.92
CA ARG A 445 -17.93 15.59 2.73
C ARG A 445 -18.89 16.06 1.66
N GLN A 446 -20.08 16.56 2.05
CA GLN A 446 -21.06 17.10 1.13
C GLN A 446 -20.57 18.39 0.49
N ALA A 447 -19.98 19.30 1.26
CA ALA A 447 -19.42 20.55 0.73
C ALA A 447 -18.36 20.27 -0.35
N ARG A 448 -17.42 19.36 -0.10
CA ARG A 448 -16.43 18.93 -1.11
C ARG A 448 -17.08 18.30 -2.35
N LEU A 449 -18.14 17.49 -2.18
CA LEU A 449 -18.86 16.89 -3.30
C LEU A 449 -19.56 17.94 -4.16
N LEU A 450 -20.26 18.90 -3.53
CA LEU A 450 -20.97 19.98 -4.22
C LEU A 450 -20.01 20.90 -4.96
N PHE A 451 -18.86 21.20 -4.33
CA PHE A 451 -17.80 21.98 -4.96
C PHE A 451 -17.24 21.30 -6.23
N ARG A 452 -16.91 20.00 -6.14
CA ARG A 452 -16.45 19.21 -7.30
C ARG A 452 -17.48 19.14 -8.43
N LYS A 453 -18.77 19.21 -8.11
CA LYS A 453 -19.85 19.26 -9.10
C LYS A 453 -20.09 20.64 -9.68
N GLY A 454 -19.39 21.67 -9.20
CA GLY A 454 -19.62 23.06 -9.58
C GLY A 454 -20.94 23.66 -9.02
N GLU A 455 -21.52 23.01 -8.00
CA GLU A 455 -22.74 23.46 -7.32
C GLU A 455 -22.45 24.45 -6.18
N LEU A 456 -21.18 24.56 -5.75
CA LEU A 456 -20.69 25.63 -4.88
C LEU A 456 -19.64 26.45 -5.62
N SER A 457 -19.66 27.75 -5.43
CA SER A 457 -18.57 28.63 -5.88
C SER A 457 -17.33 28.51 -5.00
N ASP A 458 -16.17 28.93 -5.49
CA ASP A 458 -14.92 28.98 -4.72
C ASP A 458 -15.09 29.72 -3.39
N THR A 459 -15.78 30.87 -3.41
CA THR A 459 -16.04 31.66 -2.21
C THR A 459 -16.90 30.89 -1.19
N GLN A 460 -18.00 30.31 -1.63
CA GLN A 460 -18.90 29.54 -0.76
C GLN A 460 -18.20 28.33 -0.17
N TYR A 461 -17.39 27.63 -0.95
CA TYR A 461 -16.61 26.51 -0.46
C TYR A 461 -15.56 26.94 0.56
N THR A 462 -14.82 28.02 0.26
CA THR A 462 -13.81 28.58 1.17
C THR A 462 -14.43 28.99 2.50
N GLU A 463 -15.57 29.70 2.49
CA GLU A 463 -16.30 30.09 3.71
C GLU A 463 -16.71 28.88 4.56
N GLN A 464 -17.21 27.80 3.93
CA GLN A 464 -17.57 26.56 4.65
C GLN A 464 -16.35 25.88 5.28
N MET A 465 -15.24 25.78 4.55
CA MET A 465 -14.01 25.20 5.09
C MET A 465 -13.43 26.08 6.21
N GLN A 466 -13.47 27.39 6.10
CA GLN A 466 -13.04 28.32 7.14
C GLN A 466 -13.91 28.20 8.41
N ALA A 467 -15.20 27.98 8.27
CA ALA A 467 -16.08 27.75 9.42
C ALA A 467 -15.72 26.45 10.16
N GLU A 468 -15.37 25.38 9.44
CA GLU A 468 -14.90 24.13 10.06
C GLU A 468 -13.52 24.28 10.71
N ILE A 469 -12.60 25.03 10.08
CA ILE A 469 -11.30 25.36 10.68
C ILE A 469 -11.51 26.13 11.99
N ALA A 470 -12.39 27.15 12.00
CA ALA A 470 -12.67 27.94 13.19
C ALA A 470 -13.24 27.09 14.32
N ARG A 471 -14.17 26.18 14.02
CA ARG A 471 -14.70 25.20 14.97
C ARG A 471 -13.61 24.29 15.52
N CYS A 472 -12.71 23.84 14.66
CA CYS A 472 -11.59 22.96 15.06
C CYS A 472 -10.61 23.69 15.97
N ILE A 473 -10.23 24.94 15.68
CA ILE A 473 -9.34 25.74 16.51
C ILE A 473 -9.99 26.01 17.88
N GLU A 474 -11.26 26.45 17.92
CA GLU A 474 -11.99 26.68 19.15
C GLU A 474 -12.06 25.43 20.04
N ALA A 475 -12.32 24.26 19.44
CA ALA A 475 -12.34 22.99 20.16
C ALA A 475 -10.98 22.66 20.79
N GLN A 476 -9.89 22.83 20.05
CA GLN A 476 -8.52 22.57 20.52
C GLN A 476 -8.10 23.55 21.63
N GLU A 477 -8.51 24.82 21.56
CA GLU A 477 -8.28 25.81 22.62
C GLU A 477 -9.02 25.43 23.91
N LYS A 478 -10.30 25.03 23.81
CA LYS A 478 -11.10 24.55 24.94
C LYS A 478 -10.50 23.32 25.60
N LEU A 479 -9.94 22.40 24.80
CA LEU A 479 -9.23 21.22 25.26
C LEU A 479 -7.91 21.55 25.96
N GLY A 480 -7.32 22.71 25.68
CA GLY A 480 -6.06 23.13 26.28
C GLY A 480 -4.81 22.57 25.59
N LEU A 481 -4.90 22.16 24.33
CA LEU A 481 -3.72 21.76 23.53
C LEU A 481 -2.73 22.91 23.43
N ASP A 482 -1.42 22.60 23.40
CA ASP A 482 -0.34 23.59 23.35
C ASP A 482 -0.02 24.03 21.93
N VAL A 483 -0.02 23.07 20.98
CA VAL A 483 0.20 23.30 19.56
C VAL A 483 -1.01 22.79 18.79
N LEU A 484 -1.59 23.65 17.96
CA LEU A 484 -2.84 23.38 17.26
C LEU A 484 -2.60 22.98 15.81
N VAL A 485 -3.64 22.41 15.18
CA VAL A 485 -3.70 22.13 13.75
C VAL A 485 -4.99 22.70 13.17
N HIS A 486 -5.04 22.98 11.85
CA HIS A 486 -6.27 23.50 11.22
C HIS A 486 -7.37 22.45 11.03
N GLY A 487 -7.04 21.13 11.20
CA GLY A 487 -8.01 20.03 11.15
C GLY A 487 -8.27 19.42 9.78
N GLU A 488 -7.75 19.98 8.72
CA GLU A 488 -7.76 19.47 7.33
C GLU A 488 -9.17 19.24 6.72
N PRO A 489 -10.16 20.11 6.92
CA PRO A 489 -11.49 19.89 6.36
C PRO A 489 -11.51 19.91 4.83
N GLU A 490 -10.58 20.60 4.19
CA GLU A 490 -10.44 20.70 2.73
C GLU A 490 -9.90 19.43 2.09
N ARG A 491 -9.28 18.51 2.85
CA ARG A 491 -8.56 17.34 2.34
C ARG A 491 -9.40 16.07 2.38
N ASN A 492 -9.64 15.47 1.23
CA ASN A 492 -10.24 14.15 1.14
C ASN A 492 -9.20 13.06 1.43
N ASP A 493 -8.05 13.16 0.78
CA ASP A 493 -6.91 12.25 0.90
C ASP A 493 -5.61 13.06 0.93
N MET A 494 -4.62 12.60 1.67
CA MET A 494 -3.37 13.33 1.88
C MET A 494 -2.45 13.36 0.65
N VAL A 495 -2.67 12.48 -0.33
CA VAL A 495 -1.89 12.47 -1.58
C VAL A 495 -2.68 13.10 -2.73
N GLU A 496 -3.99 12.78 -2.86
CA GLU A 496 -4.87 13.37 -3.87
C GLU A 496 -4.88 14.90 -3.76
N TYR A 497 -5.00 15.46 -2.54
CA TYR A 497 -5.04 16.90 -2.30
C TYR A 497 -3.80 17.63 -2.84
N PHE A 498 -2.60 17.11 -2.59
CA PHE A 498 -1.36 17.72 -3.07
C PHE A 498 -1.16 17.51 -4.56
N GLY A 499 -1.43 16.30 -5.06
CA GLY A 499 -1.34 16.00 -6.48
C GLY A 499 -2.24 16.90 -7.35
N GLU A 500 -3.47 17.22 -6.88
CA GLU A 500 -4.41 18.10 -7.60
C GLU A 500 -3.87 19.54 -7.79
N GLN A 501 -2.88 19.93 -7.00
CA GLN A 501 -2.28 21.26 -7.02
C GLN A 501 -0.88 21.31 -7.64
N LEU A 502 -0.39 20.16 -8.12
CA LEU A 502 0.91 20.03 -8.75
C LEU A 502 0.78 19.76 -10.25
N ASP A 503 1.58 20.43 -11.07
CA ASP A 503 1.75 20.04 -12.47
C ASP A 503 2.38 18.65 -12.55
N GLY A 504 2.14 17.92 -13.64
CA GLY A 504 2.66 16.57 -13.83
C GLY A 504 1.75 15.45 -13.31
N TYR A 505 0.61 15.80 -12.72
CA TYR A 505 -0.39 14.87 -12.20
C TYR A 505 -1.69 14.87 -12.99
N ALA A 506 -2.32 13.70 -13.07
CA ALA A 506 -3.66 13.51 -13.60
C ALA A 506 -4.49 12.62 -12.65
N PHE A 507 -5.82 12.72 -12.75
CA PHE A 507 -6.74 12.04 -11.85
C PHE A 507 -7.80 11.29 -12.64
N THR A 508 -8.07 10.06 -12.21
CA THR A 508 -9.10 9.20 -12.77
C THR A 508 -10.41 9.38 -12.02
N ARG A 509 -11.51 8.97 -12.65
CA ARG A 509 -12.81 8.85 -12.00
C ARG A 509 -13.07 7.45 -11.47
N PHE A 510 -12.64 6.43 -12.20
CA PHE A 510 -12.87 5.01 -11.93
C PHE A 510 -11.59 4.22 -11.69
N GLY A 511 -10.45 4.88 -11.56
CA GLY A 511 -9.13 4.27 -11.36
C GLY A 511 -8.93 3.68 -9.96
N TRP A 512 -9.94 2.99 -9.46
CA TRP A 512 -9.93 2.40 -8.12
C TRP A 512 -9.14 1.09 -8.10
N VAL A 513 -8.28 0.96 -7.10
CA VAL A 513 -7.62 -0.29 -6.72
C VAL A 513 -7.95 -0.67 -5.28
N GLN A 514 -8.02 -1.95 -5.02
CA GLN A 514 -8.29 -2.46 -3.68
C GLN A 514 -7.04 -2.34 -2.80
N SER A 515 -7.22 -1.82 -1.59
CA SER A 515 -6.17 -1.80 -0.57
C SER A 515 -6.32 -3.00 0.39
N TYR A 516 -7.51 -3.26 0.88
CA TYR A 516 -7.90 -4.45 1.64
C TYR A 516 -9.41 -4.48 1.83
N GLY A 517 -10.03 -5.65 1.90
CA GLY A 517 -11.47 -5.79 2.13
C GLY A 517 -12.30 -4.88 1.24
N SER A 518 -13.11 -3.99 1.82
CA SER A 518 -13.88 -2.98 1.09
C SER A 518 -13.11 -1.68 0.81
N ARG A 519 -11.92 -1.49 1.41
CA ARG A 519 -11.15 -0.27 1.22
C ARG A 519 -10.51 -0.21 -0.16
N CYS A 520 -10.84 0.85 -0.88
CA CYS A 520 -10.26 1.16 -2.18
C CYS A 520 -9.59 2.52 -2.12
N VAL A 521 -8.51 2.65 -2.87
CA VAL A 521 -7.79 3.90 -3.11
C VAL A 521 -7.82 4.22 -4.60
N LYS A 522 -7.65 5.47 -4.94
CA LYS A 522 -7.58 5.97 -6.31
C LYS A 522 -6.29 6.76 -6.47
N PRO A 523 -5.16 6.05 -6.70
CA PRO A 523 -3.87 6.71 -6.78
C PRO A 523 -3.83 7.78 -7.86
N PRO A 524 -3.26 8.96 -7.59
CA PRO A 524 -2.95 9.95 -8.62
C PRO A 524 -2.02 9.36 -9.68
N ILE A 525 -2.11 9.85 -10.90
CA ILE A 525 -1.23 9.47 -12.01
C ILE A 525 -0.13 10.52 -12.14
N LEU A 526 1.09 10.19 -11.77
CA LEU A 526 2.26 11.00 -12.01
C LEU A 526 2.78 10.72 -13.42
N PHE A 527 2.45 11.59 -14.38
CA PHE A 527 2.76 11.38 -15.80
C PHE A 527 3.92 12.23 -16.32
N GLY A 528 4.26 13.34 -15.66
CA GLY A 528 5.24 14.30 -16.15
C GLY A 528 6.10 14.91 -15.05
N ASP A 529 6.95 15.85 -15.41
CA ASP A 529 7.78 16.63 -14.48
C ASP A 529 6.91 17.45 -13.54
N ILE A 530 7.30 17.50 -12.28
CA ILE A 530 6.49 18.05 -11.19
C ILE A 530 6.90 19.51 -10.93
N ARG A 531 5.91 20.40 -10.94
CA ARG A 531 6.06 21.79 -10.54
C ARG A 531 4.90 22.21 -9.65
N ARG A 532 5.19 23.05 -8.67
CA ARG A 532 4.19 23.73 -7.85
C ARG A 532 3.85 25.09 -8.47
N PRO A 533 2.69 25.27 -9.12
CA PRO A 533 2.33 26.52 -9.75
C PRO A 533 1.96 27.63 -8.74
N THR A 534 1.36 27.27 -7.61
CA THR A 534 0.87 28.20 -6.57
C THR A 534 1.00 27.60 -5.18
N ALA A 535 0.87 28.41 -4.14
CA ALA A 535 0.77 27.94 -2.76
C ALA A 535 -0.42 27.00 -2.58
N MET A 536 -0.23 25.92 -1.80
CA MET A 536 -1.21 24.85 -1.66
C MET A 536 -1.98 24.90 -0.33
N THR A 537 -1.32 25.30 0.76
CA THR A 537 -1.86 25.22 2.13
C THR A 537 -1.76 26.54 2.89
N VAL A 538 -0.97 27.48 2.40
CA VAL A 538 -0.60 28.72 3.13
C VAL A 538 -1.83 29.50 3.59
N ASP A 539 -2.84 29.67 2.75
CA ASP A 539 -4.03 30.47 3.07
C ASP A 539 -4.89 29.82 4.18
N TRP A 540 -5.00 28.47 4.17
CA TRP A 540 -5.71 27.74 5.23
C TRP A 540 -5.02 27.88 6.58
N ILE A 541 -3.70 27.76 6.61
CA ILE A 541 -2.91 27.86 7.83
C ILE A 541 -2.87 29.29 8.34
N ARG A 542 -2.72 30.29 7.48
CA ARG A 542 -2.81 31.71 7.85
C ARG A 542 -4.17 32.04 8.46
N TYR A 543 -5.26 31.53 7.89
CA TYR A 543 -6.58 31.72 8.45
C TYR A 543 -6.68 31.06 9.85
N ALA A 544 -6.26 29.80 9.99
CA ALA A 544 -6.25 29.12 11.28
C ALA A 544 -5.42 29.89 12.33
N GLN A 545 -4.23 30.37 11.97
CA GLN A 545 -3.36 31.13 12.87
C GLN A 545 -3.97 32.50 13.26
N SER A 546 -4.82 33.09 12.42
CA SER A 546 -5.49 34.34 12.75
C SER A 546 -6.55 34.22 13.85
N LEU A 547 -6.95 32.99 14.19
CA LEU A 547 -8.00 32.69 15.18
C LEU A 547 -7.44 32.42 16.59
N THR A 548 -6.12 32.32 16.75
CA THR A 548 -5.48 31.91 18.02
C THR A 548 -4.09 32.51 18.16
N ASP A 549 -3.69 32.75 19.43
CA ASP A 549 -2.32 33.15 19.78
C ASP A 549 -1.38 31.94 19.93
N LYS A 550 -1.90 30.69 20.00
CA LYS A 550 -1.12 29.48 20.08
C LYS A 550 -0.52 29.13 18.71
N PRO A 551 0.65 28.47 18.63
CA PRO A 551 1.21 28.05 17.35
C PRO A 551 0.29 27.04 16.65
N VAL A 552 0.03 27.28 15.36
CA VAL A 552 -0.69 26.36 14.47
C VAL A 552 0.32 25.73 13.52
N LYS A 553 0.33 24.38 13.43
CA LYS A 553 1.22 23.66 12.51
C LYS A 553 0.78 23.80 11.08
N GLY A 554 1.72 24.10 10.18
CA GLY A 554 1.58 23.86 8.76
C GLY A 554 1.66 22.35 8.50
N MET A 555 0.68 21.80 7.76
CA MET A 555 0.55 20.36 7.55
C MET A 555 0.78 19.99 6.10
N LEU A 556 1.81 19.18 5.83
CA LEU A 556 2.18 18.74 4.48
C LEU A 556 2.36 17.23 4.42
N THR A 557 2.16 16.66 3.25
CA THR A 557 2.59 15.30 2.94
C THR A 557 3.97 15.33 2.31
N GLY A 558 4.84 14.44 2.74
CA GLY A 558 6.22 14.37 2.29
C GLY A 558 6.37 13.77 0.88
N PRO A 559 7.50 14.05 0.22
CA PRO A 559 7.74 13.65 -1.17
C PRO A 559 7.75 12.14 -1.37
N VAL A 560 8.27 11.37 -0.41
CA VAL A 560 8.32 9.90 -0.50
C VAL A 560 6.93 9.30 -0.41
N THR A 561 6.08 9.82 0.47
CA THR A 561 4.69 9.38 0.62
C THR A 561 3.86 9.69 -0.61
N ILE A 562 3.97 10.91 -1.16
CA ILE A 562 3.26 11.29 -2.39
C ILE A 562 3.67 10.38 -3.55
N LEU A 563 4.98 10.09 -3.67
CA LEU A 563 5.49 9.20 -4.71
C LEU A 563 4.95 7.78 -4.54
N ASN A 564 5.08 7.19 -3.34
CA ASN A 564 4.78 5.78 -3.12
C ASN A 564 3.27 5.45 -3.24
N TRP A 565 2.40 6.43 -3.00
CA TRP A 565 0.94 6.26 -3.12
C TRP A 565 0.38 6.80 -4.44
N SER A 566 1.24 7.02 -5.44
CA SER A 566 0.87 7.39 -6.81
C SER A 566 1.16 6.24 -7.78
N PHE A 567 0.48 6.25 -8.95
CA PHE A 567 0.97 5.54 -10.11
C PHE A 567 2.12 6.34 -10.72
N VAL A 568 3.33 5.87 -10.48
CA VAL A 568 4.55 6.61 -10.82
C VAL A 568 4.90 6.43 -12.29
N ARG A 569 5.39 7.50 -12.92
CA ARG A 569 5.99 7.43 -14.26
C ARG A 569 7.17 6.45 -14.28
N ASP A 570 7.36 5.78 -15.40
CA ASP A 570 8.37 4.73 -15.60
C ASP A 570 9.45 5.09 -16.63
N ASP A 571 9.40 6.33 -17.15
CA ASP A 571 10.35 6.87 -18.12
C ASP A 571 11.58 7.52 -17.47
N GLN A 572 11.61 7.62 -16.14
CA GLN A 572 12.75 8.06 -15.35
C GLN A 572 12.83 7.30 -14.00
N PRO A 573 14.01 7.27 -13.33
CA PRO A 573 14.15 6.65 -12.02
C PRO A 573 13.23 7.29 -10.96
N ARG A 574 12.68 6.46 -10.05
CA ARG A 574 11.82 6.94 -8.94
C ARG A 574 12.47 8.02 -8.09
N LYS A 575 13.79 7.92 -7.84
CA LYS A 575 14.56 8.92 -7.08
C LYS A 575 14.48 10.31 -7.71
N ASP A 576 14.48 10.40 -9.05
CA ASP A 576 14.44 11.68 -9.76
C ASP A 576 13.03 12.31 -9.66
N SER A 577 11.98 11.49 -9.76
CA SER A 577 10.61 11.94 -9.50
C SER A 577 10.41 12.39 -8.05
N CYS A 578 11.00 11.67 -7.08
CA CYS A 578 10.97 12.06 -5.67
C CYS A 578 11.70 13.38 -5.41
N LEU A 579 12.81 13.61 -6.08
CA LEU A 579 13.56 14.86 -5.98
C LEU A 579 12.74 16.04 -6.52
N GLN A 580 12.01 15.87 -7.63
CA GLN A 580 11.10 16.89 -8.15
C GLN A 580 9.99 17.23 -7.14
N LEU A 581 9.40 16.20 -6.51
CA LEU A 581 8.43 16.39 -5.42
C LEU A 581 9.05 17.14 -4.24
N ALA A 582 10.26 16.76 -3.85
CA ALA A 582 10.97 17.43 -2.76
C ALA A 582 11.17 18.92 -3.00
N LEU A 583 11.54 19.30 -4.24
CA LEU A 583 11.67 20.71 -4.61
C LEU A 583 10.33 21.46 -4.56
N ALA A 584 9.25 20.84 -5.04
CA ALA A 584 7.90 21.44 -5.00
C ALA A 584 7.41 21.63 -3.55
N ILE A 585 7.61 20.64 -2.68
CA ILE A 585 7.24 20.75 -1.26
C ILE A 585 8.14 21.77 -0.53
N ARG A 586 9.44 21.86 -0.89
CA ARG A 586 10.33 22.87 -0.35
C ARG A 586 9.82 24.30 -0.57
N GLU A 587 9.29 24.58 -1.74
CA GLU A 587 8.68 25.90 -2.05
C GLU A 587 7.50 26.18 -1.11
N GLU A 588 6.63 25.18 -0.86
CA GLU A 588 5.53 25.33 0.08
C GLU A 588 6.00 25.56 1.52
N VAL A 589 7.02 24.83 1.95
CA VAL A 589 7.64 24.98 3.29
C VAL A 589 8.20 26.41 3.46
N GLN A 590 8.87 26.93 2.46
CA GLN A 590 9.41 28.29 2.49
C GLN A 590 8.32 29.36 2.51
N ASP A 591 7.22 29.13 1.79
CA ASP A 591 6.09 30.08 1.77
C ASP A 591 5.30 30.06 3.09
N LEU A 592 5.17 28.89 3.74
CA LEU A 592 4.63 28.78 5.10
C LEU A 592 5.48 29.58 6.11
N GLU A 593 6.80 29.42 6.07
CA GLU A 593 7.69 30.19 6.94
C GLU A 593 7.57 31.69 6.70
N LYS A 594 7.59 32.15 5.45
CA LYS A 594 7.38 33.58 5.08
C LYS A 594 6.03 34.10 5.56
N ALA A 595 5.02 33.22 5.63
CA ALA A 595 3.69 33.55 6.18
C ALA A 595 3.65 33.61 7.72
N GLY A 596 4.78 33.37 8.41
CA GLY A 596 4.90 33.42 9.86
C GLY A 596 4.56 32.12 10.58
N VAL A 597 4.53 31.00 9.88
CA VAL A 597 4.29 29.68 10.48
C VAL A 597 5.59 29.18 11.13
N ASN A 598 5.58 28.97 12.44
CA ASN A 598 6.76 28.61 13.22
C ASN A 598 6.96 27.09 13.36
N ILE A 599 5.95 26.28 13.07
CA ILE A 599 6.01 24.81 13.12
C ILE A 599 5.44 24.27 11.82
N ILE A 600 6.21 23.45 11.11
CA ILE A 600 5.79 22.83 9.85
C ILE A 600 5.99 21.32 9.97
N GLN A 601 4.92 20.56 9.80
CA GLN A 601 4.95 19.10 9.81
C GLN A 601 4.86 18.57 8.38
N ILE A 602 5.77 17.63 8.05
CA ILE A 602 5.87 16.98 6.76
C ILE A 602 5.82 15.47 7.00
N ASP A 603 4.69 14.85 6.68
CA ASP A 603 4.42 13.45 7.04
C ASP A 603 4.99 12.48 6.00
N GLU A 604 5.82 11.54 6.47
CA GLU A 604 6.39 10.46 5.65
C GLU A 604 5.83 9.10 6.07
N ALA A 605 4.52 8.97 5.97
CA ALA A 605 3.80 7.75 6.31
C ALA A 605 4.27 6.51 5.52
N ALA A 606 4.74 6.70 4.29
CA ALA A 606 5.14 5.61 3.39
C ALA A 606 6.65 5.40 3.29
N LEU A 607 7.48 6.01 4.15
CA LEU A 607 8.94 5.83 4.10
C LEU A 607 9.33 4.35 4.28
N ARG A 608 8.88 3.72 5.37
CA ARG A 608 9.15 2.30 5.63
C ARG A 608 8.44 1.40 4.61
N GLU A 609 7.25 1.78 4.22
CA GLU A 609 6.46 1.03 3.25
C GLU A 609 7.12 0.93 1.87
N GLY A 610 7.99 1.87 1.51
CA GLY A 610 8.72 1.89 0.26
C GLY A 610 10.02 1.08 0.27
N LEU A 611 10.37 0.43 1.38
CA LEU A 611 11.57 -0.41 1.45
C LEU A 611 11.53 -1.52 0.39
N PRO A 612 12.62 -1.73 -0.35
CA PRO A 612 12.74 -2.86 -1.27
C PRO A 612 12.62 -4.21 -0.55
N LEU A 613 12.22 -5.25 -1.28
CA LEU A 613 12.08 -6.60 -0.73
C LEU A 613 13.42 -7.21 -0.27
N ARG A 614 14.52 -6.80 -0.88
CA ARG A 614 15.86 -7.25 -0.52
C ARG A 614 16.56 -6.22 0.38
N GLN A 615 17.03 -6.67 1.53
CA GLN A 615 17.72 -5.81 2.50
C GLN A 615 18.99 -5.15 1.91
N SER A 616 19.66 -5.84 0.97
CA SER A 616 20.81 -5.28 0.25
C SER A 616 20.50 -4.00 -0.52
N ASP A 617 19.24 -3.76 -0.86
CA ASP A 617 18.80 -2.58 -1.64
C ASP A 617 18.30 -1.43 -0.74
N TRP A 618 18.14 -1.67 0.57
CA TRP A 618 17.61 -0.70 1.53
C TRP A 618 18.46 0.56 1.63
N ALA A 619 19.79 0.40 1.69
CA ALA A 619 20.69 1.54 1.83
C ALA A 619 20.52 2.54 0.68
N ASN A 620 20.44 2.07 -0.56
CA ASN A 620 20.23 2.91 -1.72
C ASN A 620 18.86 3.61 -1.69
N TYR A 621 17.80 2.89 -1.33
CA TYR A 621 16.47 3.47 -1.18
C TYR A 621 16.44 4.55 -0.10
N LEU A 622 16.90 4.21 1.10
CA LEU A 622 16.89 5.12 2.24
C LEU A 622 17.72 6.38 1.99
N ASP A 623 18.85 6.26 1.29
CA ASP A 623 19.70 7.42 0.99
C ASP A 623 18.98 8.45 0.13
N TRP A 624 18.34 8.06 -0.97
CA TRP A 624 17.62 9.03 -1.80
C TRP A 624 16.31 9.50 -1.16
N ALA A 625 15.61 8.62 -0.43
CA ALA A 625 14.36 8.95 0.24
C ALA A 625 14.58 9.98 1.37
N ILE A 626 15.57 9.75 2.24
CA ILE A 626 15.95 10.68 3.30
C ILE A 626 16.45 12.00 2.73
N ASN A 627 17.28 11.96 1.69
CA ASN A 627 17.75 13.18 1.06
C ASN A 627 16.61 14.00 0.47
N SER A 628 15.61 13.35 -0.15
CA SER A 628 14.41 14.03 -0.66
C SER A 628 13.61 14.69 0.46
N PHE A 629 13.41 14.01 1.60
CA PHE A 629 12.79 14.63 2.78
C PHE A 629 13.58 15.84 3.26
N ARG A 630 14.89 15.70 3.42
CA ARG A 630 15.76 16.81 3.89
C ARG A 630 15.71 18.01 2.96
N ILE A 631 15.71 17.79 1.66
CA ILE A 631 15.58 18.88 0.66
C ILE A 631 14.22 19.58 0.81
N ALA A 632 13.15 18.83 0.98
CA ALA A 632 11.82 19.40 1.20
C ALA A 632 11.74 20.21 2.50
N ALA A 633 12.27 19.67 3.59
CA ALA A 633 12.11 20.21 4.94
C ALA A 633 13.09 21.35 5.29
N ASN A 634 14.32 21.27 4.83
CA ASN A 634 15.44 22.06 5.39
C ASN A 634 15.68 23.39 4.68
N GLY A 635 14.65 23.93 3.99
CA GLY A 635 14.68 25.25 3.37
C GLY A 635 14.35 26.42 4.29
N VAL A 636 14.34 26.22 5.61
CA VAL A 636 13.88 27.17 6.62
C VAL A 636 15.00 27.60 7.59
N GLU A 637 14.78 28.70 8.27
CA GLU A 637 15.63 29.22 9.35
C GLU A 637 15.60 28.29 10.59
N ASP A 638 16.64 28.39 11.43
CA ASP A 638 16.73 27.59 12.66
C ASP A 638 15.57 27.75 13.63
N GLY A 639 14.92 28.92 13.60
CA GLY A 639 13.77 29.22 14.46
C GLY A 639 12.49 28.50 14.08
N THR A 640 12.37 28.06 12.83
CA THR A 640 11.23 27.28 12.35
C THR A 640 11.45 25.81 12.66
N GLN A 641 10.51 25.23 13.43
CA GLN A 641 10.58 23.83 13.87
C GLN A 641 9.94 22.91 12.82
N ILE A 642 10.69 21.89 12.42
CA ILE A 642 10.23 20.87 11.48
C ILE A 642 9.80 19.61 12.23
N HIS A 643 8.55 19.25 12.05
CA HIS A 643 7.99 17.97 12.51
C HIS A 643 7.88 16.98 11.36
N THR A 644 7.90 15.70 11.69
CA THR A 644 7.49 14.61 10.79
C THR A 644 6.64 13.60 11.56
N HIS A 645 5.79 12.87 10.84
CA HIS A 645 5.02 11.77 11.40
C HIS A 645 5.23 10.51 10.60
N MET A 646 5.32 9.39 11.29
CA MET A 646 5.40 8.06 10.72
C MET A 646 4.32 7.16 11.29
N CYS A 647 3.55 6.55 10.37
CA CYS A 647 2.56 5.54 10.70
C CYS A 647 3.22 4.17 10.82
N TYR A 648 2.64 3.29 11.65
CA TYR A 648 3.02 1.89 11.84
C TYR A 648 4.37 1.63 12.55
N SER A 649 4.39 0.62 13.38
CA SER A 649 5.24 0.49 14.58
C SER A 649 6.54 -0.29 14.45
N GLU A 650 7.00 -0.71 13.28
CA GLU A 650 8.23 -1.49 13.15
C GLU A 650 9.40 -0.67 12.59
N PHE A 651 9.88 0.33 13.39
CA PHE A 651 11.00 1.19 12.97
C PHE A 651 12.37 0.68 13.39
N ASN A 652 12.44 -0.40 14.17
CA ASN A 652 13.69 -0.89 14.74
C ASN A 652 14.78 -1.09 13.69
N ASP A 653 14.37 -1.55 12.49
CA ASP A 653 15.28 -1.85 11.40
C ASP A 653 15.85 -0.61 10.70
N ILE A 654 15.20 0.55 10.82
CA ILE A 654 15.55 1.78 10.09
C ILE A 654 15.68 3.02 11.00
N ILE A 655 15.79 2.85 12.32
CA ILE A 655 15.82 3.97 13.27
C ILE A 655 16.99 4.93 13.02
N GLU A 656 18.15 4.43 12.63
CA GLU A 656 19.31 5.23 12.25
C GLU A 656 19.02 6.07 10.98
N ALA A 657 18.32 5.48 10.03
CA ALA A 657 17.90 6.16 8.81
C ALA A 657 16.88 7.28 9.12
N ILE A 658 15.95 7.01 10.03
CA ILE A 658 14.97 8.01 10.51
C ILE A 658 15.70 9.18 11.19
N ALA A 659 16.69 8.91 12.03
CA ALA A 659 17.48 9.95 12.68
C ALA A 659 18.23 10.83 11.65
N ARG A 660 18.68 10.26 10.53
CA ARG A 660 19.32 11.00 9.43
C ARG A 660 18.38 11.97 8.72
N MET A 661 17.06 11.84 8.85
CA MET A 661 16.10 12.82 8.33
C MET A 661 16.28 14.20 8.96
N ASP A 662 16.80 14.24 10.18
CA ASP A 662 17.11 15.45 10.95
C ASP A 662 15.88 16.37 11.16
N ALA A 663 14.69 15.79 11.28
CA ALA A 663 13.50 16.52 11.73
C ALA A 663 13.67 16.93 13.20
N ASP A 664 13.22 18.13 13.57
CA ASP A 664 13.36 18.62 14.95
C ASP A 664 12.49 17.80 15.92
N VAL A 665 11.29 17.37 15.50
CA VAL A 665 10.38 16.52 16.25
C VAL A 665 9.86 15.39 15.34
N ILE A 666 9.90 14.17 15.84
CA ILE A 666 9.22 13.04 15.19
C ILE A 666 8.05 12.56 16.05
N THR A 667 6.88 12.37 15.46
CA THR A 667 5.76 11.67 16.08
C THR A 667 5.60 10.28 15.50
N ILE A 668 5.35 9.29 16.33
CA ILE A 668 5.28 7.87 15.97
C ILE A 668 4.07 7.21 16.61
N GLU A 669 3.49 6.23 15.94
CA GLU A 669 2.38 5.42 16.47
C GLU A 669 2.94 4.36 17.43
N THR A 670 2.52 4.42 18.71
CA THR A 670 2.97 3.51 19.77
C THR A 670 1.84 2.96 20.64
N SER A 671 0.62 3.45 20.46
CA SER A 671 -0.48 3.14 21.37
C SER A 671 -0.88 1.66 21.37
N ARG A 672 -0.67 0.93 20.28
CA ARG A 672 -0.98 -0.50 20.17
C ARG A 672 0.09 -1.43 20.69
N SER A 673 1.33 -0.96 20.73
CA SER A 673 2.49 -1.76 21.16
C SER A 673 2.88 -1.53 22.60
N ASP A 674 2.06 -0.83 23.40
CA ASP A 674 2.36 -0.45 24.80
C ASP A 674 3.79 0.10 24.96
N MET A 675 4.23 0.90 24.00
CA MET A 675 5.57 1.48 23.93
C MET A 675 6.72 0.47 23.65
N GLU A 676 6.44 -0.76 23.20
CA GLU A 676 7.49 -1.71 22.81
C GLU A 676 8.44 -1.12 21.73
N LEU A 677 7.92 -0.20 20.92
CA LEU A 677 8.73 0.54 19.96
C LEU A 677 9.87 1.33 20.64
N LEU A 678 9.70 1.77 21.89
CA LEU A 678 10.75 2.45 22.65
C LEU A 678 11.94 1.54 22.98
N ASP A 679 11.82 0.22 22.76
CA ASP A 679 12.96 -0.70 22.89
C ASP A 679 14.02 -0.48 21.80
N ALA A 680 13.62 0.09 20.62
CA ALA A 680 14.59 0.56 19.62
C ALA A 680 15.56 1.60 20.22
N PHE A 681 15.06 2.44 21.12
CA PHE A 681 15.86 3.47 21.79
C PHE A 681 16.75 2.95 22.92
N ARG A 682 16.70 1.65 23.26
CA ARG A 682 17.68 1.04 24.16
C ARG A 682 19.06 0.90 23.53
N ASN A 683 19.07 0.65 22.22
CA ASN A 683 20.30 0.38 21.49
C ASN A 683 20.74 1.58 20.62
N PHE A 684 19.88 2.58 20.48
CA PHE A 684 20.14 3.77 19.67
C PHE A 684 19.65 5.02 20.40
N GLU A 685 20.56 5.96 20.68
CA GLU A 685 20.21 7.25 21.25
C GLU A 685 19.67 8.17 20.16
N TYR A 686 18.33 8.27 20.08
CA TYR A 686 17.69 9.18 19.12
C TYR A 686 18.02 10.62 19.45
N PRO A 687 18.54 11.41 18.50
CA PRO A 687 19.15 12.72 18.84
C PRO A 687 18.14 13.83 19.10
N ASN A 688 16.95 13.79 18.52
CA ASN A 688 15.99 14.91 18.46
C ASN A 688 14.76 14.67 19.36
N ASP A 689 13.78 15.58 19.35
CA ASP A 689 12.53 15.42 20.10
C ASP A 689 11.64 14.32 19.52
N ILE A 690 10.81 13.71 20.36
CA ILE A 690 9.94 12.60 19.98
C ILE A 690 8.57 12.68 20.66
N GLY A 691 7.51 12.40 19.91
CA GLY A 691 6.13 12.29 20.39
C GLY A 691 5.59 10.88 20.17
N PRO A 692 5.67 9.99 21.17
CA PRO A 692 5.01 8.69 21.09
C PRO A 692 3.50 8.87 21.19
N GLY A 693 2.74 8.16 20.32
CA GLY A 693 1.28 8.15 20.36
C GLY A 693 0.74 7.47 21.61
N VAL A 694 -0.18 8.14 22.31
CA VAL A 694 -0.75 7.66 23.58
C VAL A 694 -2.24 7.35 23.51
N TYR A 695 -2.86 7.53 22.35
CA TYR A 695 -4.27 7.23 22.09
C TYR A 695 -4.45 6.49 20.78
N ASP A 696 -4.91 5.23 20.87
CA ASP A 696 -5.28 4.42 19.73
C ASP A 696 -6.59 4.90 19.11
N ILE A 697 -6.50 5.58 17.99
CA ILE A 697 -7.69 6.09 17.28
C ILE A 697 -8.54 4.97 16.65
N HIS A 698 -8.06 3.76 16.57
CA HIS A 698 -8.82 2.62 16.05
C HIS A 698 -9.70 1.95 17.12
N SER A 699 -9.45 2.26 18.39
CA SER A 699 -10.30 1.87 19.52
C SER A 699 -11.38 2.92 19.77
N PRO A 700 -12.64 2.54 20.00
CA PRO A 700 -13.68 3.46 20.43
C PRO A 700 -13.55 3.85 21.92
N ASN A 701 -12.61 3.26 22.63
CA ASN A 701 -12.43 3.47 24.06
C ASN A 701 -11.70 4.78 24.31
N ILE A 702 -12.15 5.51 25.33
CA ILE A 702 -11.43 6.67 25.83
C ILE A 702 -10.23 6.15 26.62
N PRO A 703 -9.01 6.66 26.36
CA PRO A 703 -7.82 6.22 27.09
C PRO A 703 -7.92 6.61 28.58
N ASP A 704 -7.37 5.75 29.43
CA ASP A 704 -7.27 6.05 30.86
C ASP A 704 -6.12 7.03 31.14
N LYS A 705 -6.34 8.01 32.00
CA LYS A 705 -5.35 9.05 32.33
C LYS A 705 -4.08 8.45 32.94
N ASP A 706 -4.25 7.51 33.89
CA ASP A 706 -3.12 6.92 34.62
C ASP A 706 -2.33 6.00 33.69
N HIS A 707 -3.01 5.37 32.73
CA HIS A 707 -2.35 4.61 31.68
C HIS A 707 -1.44 5.51 30.81
N ILE A 708 -1.93 6.67 30.37
CA ILE A 708 -1.11 7.65 29.61
C ILE A 708 0.09 8.12 30.45
N ILE A 709 -0.11 8.43 31.72
CA ILE A 709 0.97 8.83 32.61
C ILE A 709 2.03 7.74 32.74
N ASN A 710 1.61 6.48 32.88
CA ASN A 710 2.52 5.35 32.94
C ASN A 710 3.32 5.17 31.64
N LEU A 711 2.66 5.26 30.49
CA LEU A 711 3.34 5.17 29.18
C LEU A 711 4.41 6.26 29.03
N MET A 712 4.06 7.50 29.38
CA MET A 712 5.00 8.64 29.29
C MET A 712 6.13 8.54 30.31
N THR A 713 5.86 7.99 31.49
CA THR A 713 6.89 7.72 32.51
C THR A 713 7.89 6.67 32.02
N LEU A 714 7.41 5.58 31.39
CA LEU A 714 8.26 4.58 30.77
C LEU A 714 9.11 5.18 29.62
N ALA A 715 8.52 6.06 28.83
CA ALA A 715 9.26 6.79 27.79
C ALA A 715 10.35 7.68 28.40
N ALA A 716 10.07 8.37 29.52
CA ALA A 716 11.00 9.25 30.21
C ALA A 716 12.17 8.52 30.89
N GLU A 717 12.06 7.22 31.14
CA GLU A 717 13.20 6.40 31.59
C GLU A 717 14.31 6.28 30.53
N ARG A 718 14.02 6.59 29.27
CA ARG A 718 14.91 6.36 28.11
C ARG A 718 15.24 7.62 27.34
N ILE A 719 14.29 8.56 27.30
CA ILE A 719 14.38 9.81 26.56
C ILE A 719 14.18 10.95 27.56
N PRO A 720 15.08 11.95 27.61
CA PRO A 720 14.92 13.08 28.50
C PRO A 720 13.52 13.71 28.38
N ALA A 721 12.89 13.97 29.53
CA ALA A 721 11.51 14.47 29.60
C ALA A 721 11.27 15.76 28.80
N GLU A 722 12.29 16.62 28.72
CA GLU A 722 12.26 17.87 27.95
C GLU A 722 12.25 17.64 26.42
N ARG A 723 12.43 16.40 25.96
CA ARG A 723 12.39 16.02 24.55
C ARG A 723 11.14 15.22 24.19
N LEU A 724 10.26 14.97 25.16
CA LEU A 724 9.05 14.19 24.97
C LEU A 724 7.84 15.09 24.69
N TRP A 725 7.12 14.77 23.60
CA TRP A 725 5.83 15.35 23.25
C TRP A 725 4.71 14.36 23.57
N ILE A 726 3.48 14.85 23.68
CA ILE A 726 2.29 14.02 23.91
C ILE A 726 1.29 14.26 22.78
N ASN A 727 0.97 13.20 22.03
CA ASN A 727 0.07 13.23 20.90
C ASN A 727 -0.74 11.92 20.80
N PRO A 728 -1.90 11.93 20.13
CA PRO A 728 -2.58 10.69 19.74
C PRO A 728 -1.84 10.03 18.56
N ASP A 729 -2.23 8.81 18.21
CA ASP A 729 -1.93 8.24 16.90
C ASP A 729 -2.62 9.02 15.77
N CYS A 730 -2.27 8.81 14.50
CA CYS A 730 -2.85 9.53 13.39
C CYS A 730 -4.26 9.05 13.05
N GLY A 731 -5.07 9.91 12.36
CA GLY A 731 -6.34 9.50 11.78
C GLY A 731 -7.59 9.85 12.58
N LEU A 732 -7.57 10.89 13.44
CA LEU A 732 -8.77 11.39 14.11
C LEU A 732 -9.95 11.67 13.15
N LYS A 733 -9.69 11.91 11.87
CA LYS A 733 -10.71 12.09 10.81
C LYS A 733 -11.68 10.92 10.68
N THR A 734 -11.31 9.73 11.14
CA THR A 734 -12.15 8.53 11.07
C THR A 734 -13.10 8.38 12.25
N ARG A 735 -12.93 9.22 13.27
CA ARG A 735 -13.71 9.25 14.50
C ARG A 735 -14.79 10.33 14.48
N LYS A 736 -15.63 10.32 15.49
CA LYS A 736 -16.63 11.37 15.76
C LYS A 736 -16.14 12.30 16.85
N TRP A 737 -16.66 13.52 16.85
CA TRP A 737 -16.33 14.52 17.89
C TRP A 737 -16.64 14.03 19.30
N GLU A 738 -17.71 13.26 19.49
CA GLU A 738 -18.13 12.68 20.77
C GLU A 738 -17.12 11.67 21.33
N GLU A 739 -16.29 11.10 20.48
CA GLU A 739 -15.22 10.16 20.85
C GLU A 739 -13.88 10.88 21.02
N VAL A 740 -13.58 11.82 20.13
CA VAL A 740 -12.30 12.54 20.10
C VAL A 740 -12.17 13.51 21.26
N THR A 741 -13.23 14.28 21.56
CA THR A 741 -13.18 15.31 22.61
C THR A 741 -12.79 14.74 23.97
N PRO A 742 -13.46 13.73 24.55
CA PRO A 742 -13.08 13.20 25.86
C PRO A 742 -11.73 12.49 25.86
N ALA A 743 -11.32 11.89 24.73
CA ALA A 743 -10.00 11.26 24.63
C ALA A 743 -8.87 12.30 24.70
N LEU A 744 -9.00 13.41 23.98
CA LEU A 744 -8.03 14.50 24.02
C LEU A 744 -8.05 15.26 25.36
N GLU A 745 -9.22 15.40 26.02
CA GLU A 745 -9.31 15.93 27.39
C GLU A 745 -8.48 15.09 28.36
N THR A 746 -8.59 13.77 28.28
CA THR A 746 -7.81 12.85 29.11
C THR A 746 -6.32 12.97 28.82
N MET A 747 -5.94 13.08 27.55
CA MET A 747 -4.54 13.26 27.13
C MET A 747 -3.93 14.55 27.67
N VAL A 748 -4.65 15.66 27.57
CA VAL A 748 -4.20 16.96 28.10
C VAL A 748 -4.12 16.94 29.67
N ALA A 749 -5.10 16.31 30.33
CA ALA A 749 -5.08 16.15 31.79
C ALA A 749 -3.89 15.29 32.25
N ALA A 750 -3.48 14.28 31.47
CA ALA A 750 -2.28 13.50 31.76
C ALA A 750 -1.01 14.35 31.60
N ALA A 751 -0.90 15.14 30.51
CA ALA A 751 0.21 16.08 30.34
C ALA A 751 0.35 17.08 31.46
N GLN A 752 -0.76 17.66 31.93
CA GLN A 752 -0.77 18.58 33.07
C GLN A 752 -0.30 17.91 34.35
N ALA A 753 -0.68 16.65 34.59
CA ALA A 753 -0.21 15.91 35.76
C ALA A 753 1.29 15.60 35.71
N LEU A 754 1.84 15.31 34.51
CA LEU A 754 3.29 15.08 34.32
C LEU A 754 4.13 16.35 34.48
N ARG A 755 3.53 17.53 34.29
CA ARG A 755 4.16 18.85 34.48
C ARG A 755 4.15 19.32 35.94
N ALA A 756 3.25 18.79 36.79
CA ALA A 756 3.11 19.17 38.18
C ALA A 756 4.17 18.48 39.08
#